data_110bfcf37197913cecb74aa1ed13f077
#
_entry.id   110bfcf37197913cecb74aa1ed13f077
#
_cell.length_a   1.000
_cell.length_b   1.000
_cell.length_c   1.000
_cell.angle_alpha   90.00
_cell.angle_beta   90.00
_cell.angle_gamma   90.00
#
_symmetry.space_group_name_H-M   'P 1'
#
loop_
_entity.id
_entity.type
_entity.pdbx_description
1 polymer ?
#
loop_
_entity_poly.entity_id
_entity_poly.type
_entity_poly.pdbx_seq_one_letter_code
_entity_poly.pdbx_strand_id
1 'polypeptide(L)'
;MVQAGNALGFSVQALKGDAQALTPQVPVPFIAHIKRITPQGELLHFVVISRITAKEITVFDPAGEKKTIPYADFLKEWTGYVLFFTPNEHFTVQKETIGLFARFLPLFRPYIGVVIEVLTASLLLTVFGILASLYFRSVIDDVVYTRALTSLTAFSIGILFLTLFQAIVTAIRSHLVLYFSLKIDFNLIFSYFKHVLALPLSFFDSRKTGEILSRMEDSQKVRQAISEAVVSVIMDILMLAVVGVALFFQSSQLFWIALATVPISSVMVWGFSKKFARGYRTLMSESSEVQSYLVQAISGSGTVKAFNAESAVYREYEKRQLKAVKTGYTLGITRTLQTFFTGLLDGWSGNIIFWAGSYLILKDRFTIGQLFSFNALLVYFTGPLKRLLTLQPTLQEGAVAADRLGEIFDIAEEIPQDGKWITPAAYHGFITAENITFRYGTRRPVLNGVSFTVNAGERVAFVGASGCGKTTLIKLLLKFYSPESGSLSIDQYSIEDIDTKHLRAHIGYVPQEVFLFSGTIAENIALHKPEASLEEIIEASIQTGVHSFVEQLPARYNTVLSERGMSLSGGERQRIALARALLSKPDILIFDEATSSLDTLSERHIHQVLESLKDKKRTTVMIAHRLSTVVHCDRIFVMDKGLIVESGTHTELLERGGLYYRLWNGETV
;
A
#
# COMPACT_ATOMS: atom_id res chain seq x y z
N MET A 1 -6.25 21.62 -10.19
CA MET A 1 -4.97 21.61 -10.91
C MET A 1 -4.23 22.94 -10.83
N VAL A 2 -4.88 24.09 -11.09
CA VAL A 2 -4.21 25.41 -10.98
C VAL A 2 -3.68 25.66 -9.57
N GLN A 3 -4.52 25.49 -8.55
CA GLN A 3 -4.11 25.63 -7.13
C GLN A 3 -3.00 24.65 -6.72
N ALA A 4 -3.11 23.39 -7.15
CA ALA A 4 -2.09 22.39 -6.88
C ALA A 4 -0.75 22.72 -7.57
N GLY A 5 -0.80 23.22 -8.81
CA GLY A 5 0.39 23.65 -9.50
C GLY A 5 1.05 24.87 -8.84
N ASN A 6 0.26 25.81 -8.35
CA ASN A 6 0.78 26.97 -7.62
C ASN A 6 1.44 26.56 -6.29
N ALA A 7 0.85 25.59 -5.58
CA ALA A 7 1.41 25.04 -4.35
C ALA A 7 2.75 24.31 -4.57
N LEU A 8 2.95 23.74 -5.77
CA LEU A 8 4.20 23.08 -6.18
C LEU A 8 5.26 24.04 -6.75
N GLY A 9 5.04 25.35 -6.67
CA GLY A 9 5.99 26.34 -7.18
C GLY A 9 5.90 26.59 -8.68
N PHE A 10 4.77 26.28 -9.31
CA PHE A 10 4.50 26.64 -10.70
C PHE A 10 3.54 27.85 -10.78
N SER A 11 3.72 28.69 -11.76
CA SER A 11 2.67 29.61 -12.23
C SER A 11 1.84 28.86 -13.26
N VAL A 12 0.57 28.60 -12.95
CA VAL A 12 -0.32 27.81 -13.80
C VAL A 12 -1.31 28.71 -14.52
N GLN A 13 -1.32 28.65 -15.84
CA GLN A 13 -2.29 29.35 -16.69
C GLN A 13 -3.25 28.37 -17.35
N ALA A 14 -4.55 28.54 -17.08
CA ALA A 14 -5.59 27.79 -17.75
C ALA A 14 -6.11 28.62 -18.94
N LEU A 15 -5.94 28.10 -20.14
CA LEU A 15 -6.35 28.77 -21.39
C LEU A 15 -7.35 27.91 -22.13
N LYS A 16 -8.23 28.58 -22.88
CA LYS A 16 -9.14 27.94 -23.83
C LYS A 16 -8.79 28.40 -25.24
N GLY A 17 -8.51 27.46 -26.13
CA GLY A 17 -8.17 27.72 -27.52
C GLY A 17 -9.08 26.94 -28.48
N ASP A 18 -9.02 27.29 -29.73
CA ASP A 18 -9.62 26.55 -30.82
C ASP A 18 -8.59 25.65 -31.52
N ALA A 19 -9.01 24.89 -32.52
CA ALA A 19 -8.13 23.98 -33.26
C ALA A 19 -6.95 24.69 -33.94
N GLN A 20 -7.05 26.00 -34.23
CA GLN A 20 -5.99 26.77 -34.87
C GLN A 20 -4.94 27.26 -33.85
N ALA A 21 -5.29 27.33 -32.57
CA ALA A 21 -4.39 27.73 -31.50
C ALA A 21 -3.34 26.64 -31.15
N LEU A 22 -3.59 25.38 -31.47
CA LEU A 22 -2.70 24.27 -31.13
C LEU A 22 -1.64 24.03 -32.22
N THR A 23 -0.69 24.94 -32.35
CA THR A 23 0.37 24.89 -33.38
C THR A 23 1.64 24.20 -32.86
N PRO A 24 2.56 23.75 -33.72
CA PRO A 24 3.86 23.20 -33.29
C PRO A 24 4.73 24.20 -32.52
N GLN A 25 4.38 25.48 -32.50
CA GLN A 25 5.09 26.53 -31.76
C GLN A 25 4.61 26.68 -30.31
N VAL A 26 3.52 25.98 -29.91
CA VAL A 26 3.02 25.99 -28.55
C VAL A 26 4.07 25.40 -27.61
N PRO A 27 4.41 26.09 -26.49
CA PRO A 27 5.38 25.58 -25.53
C PRO A 27 4.93 24.22 -24.97
N VAL A 28 5.80 23.22 -25.00
CA VAL A 28 5.59 21.89 -24.40
C VAL A 28 6.60 21.69 -23.28
N PRO A 29 6.28 20.92 -22.21
CA PRO A 29 5.03 20.17 -22.01
C PRO A 29 3.88 21.00 -21.42
N PHE A 30 2.63 20.60 -21.70
CA PHE A 30 1.44 21.16 -21.08
C PHE A 30 0.38 20.07 -20.88
N ILE A 31 -0.62 20.32 -20.03
CA ILE A 31 -1.74 19.39 -19.81
C ILE A 31 -2.91 19.83 -20.68
N ALA A 32 -3.45 18.89 -21.48
CA ALA A 32 -4.65 19.09 -22.30
C ALA A 32 -5.84 18.32 -21.70
N HIS A 33 -7.03 18.92 -21.75
CA HIS A 33 -8.27 18.28 -21.38
C HIS A 33 -8.91 17.66 -22.63
N ILE A 34 -9.16 16.34 -22.58
CA ILE A 34 -9.74 15.59 -23.70
C ILE A 34 -11.06 14.94 -23.30
N LYS A 35 -11.88 14.66 -24.29
CA LYS A 35 -13.16 13.96 -24.20
C LYS A 35 -13.06 12.68 -24.98
N ARG A 36 -13.02 11.56 -24.30
CA ARG A 36 -12.94 10.24 -24.92
C ARG A 36 -14.30 9.55 -24.88
N ILE A 37 -14.77 9.09 -26.03
CA ILE A 37 -16.03 8.33 -26.12
C ILE A 37 -15.69 6.87 -25.84
N THR A 38 -16.28 6.33 -24.78
CA THR A 38 -16.16 4.92 -24.40
C THR A 38 -17.51 4.22 -24.51
N PRO A 39 -17.56 2.88 -24.60
CA PRO A 39 -18.84 2.14 -24.60
C PRO A 39 -19.72 2.39 -23.37
N GLN A 40 -19.14 2.97 -22.29
CA GLN A 40 -19.82 3.30 -21.04
C GLN A 40 -20.25 4.78 -20.96
N GLY A 41 -19.98 5.59 -21.99
CA GLY A 41 -20.30 6.99 -22.06
C GLY A 41 -19.07 7.89 -22.33
N GLU A 42 -19.29 9.20 -22.21
CA GLU A 42 -18.26 10.21 -22.40
C GLU A 42 -17.38 10.31 -21.17
N LEU A 43 -16.08 10.09 -21.34
CA LEU A 43 -15.07 10.23 -20.28
C LEU A 43 -14.28 11.53 -20.51
N LEU A 44 -14.32 12.44 -19.55
CA LEU A 44 -13.47 13.62 -19.50
C LEU A 44 -12.12 13.23 -18.84
N HIS A 45 -11.02 13.52 -19.51
CA HIS A 45 -9.71 13.05 -19.09
C HIS A 45 -8.64 14.12 -19.34
N PHE A 46 -7.56 14.10 -18.53
CA PHE A 46 -6.41 14.98 -18.69
C PHE A 46 -5.22 14.19 -19.17
N VAL A 47 -4.51 14.73 -20.16
CA VAL A 47 -3.30 14.12 -20.74
C VAL A 47 -2.18 15.13 -20.85
N VAL A 48 -0.93 14.69 -20.74
CA VAL A 48 0.24 15.54 -20.91
C VAL A 48 0.71 15.48 -22.35
N ILE A 49 0.83 16.64 -22.98
CA ILE A 49 1.38 16.79 -24.34
C ILE A 49 2.85 17.10 -24.21
N SER A 50 3.71 16.25 -24.76
CA SER A 50 5.16 16.40 -24.68
C SER A 50 5.81 16.84 -26.00
N ARG A 51 5.13 16.64 -27.12
CA ARG A 51 5.61 17.05 -28.45
C ARG A 51 4.44 17.25 -29.39
N ILE A 52 4.49 18.32 -30.16
CA ILE A 52 3.55 18.62 -31.23
C ILE A 52 4.33 18.76 -32.54
N THR A 53 3.87 18.07 -33.57
CA THR A 53 4.38 18.22 -34.95
C THR A 53 3.20 18.47 -35.86
N ALA A 54 3.45 18.91 -37.08
CA ALA A 54 2.37 19.19 -38.07
C ALA A 54 1.51 17.95 -38.40
N LYS A 55 2.00 16.73 -38.12
CA LYS A 55 1.31 15.47 -38.45
C LYS A 55 0.86 14.69 -37.22
N GLU A 56 1.57 14.79 -36.11
CA GLU A 56 1.42 13.90 -34.94
C GLU A 56 1.59 14.66 -33.62
N ILE A 57 0.90 14.21 -32.60
CA ILE A 57 1.02 14.66 -31.21
C ILE A 57 1.45 13.50 -30.33
N THR A 58 2.47 13.73 -29.50
CA THR A 58 2.89 12.75 -28.50
C THR A 58 2.22 13.05 -27.17
N VAL A 59 1.38 12.11 -26.74
CA VAL A 59 0.54 12.18 -25.56
C VAL A 59 1.03 11.21 -24.50
N PHE A 60 1.19 11.68 -23.27
CA PHE A 60 1.33 10.84 -22.08
C PHE A 60 0.01 10.79 -21.35
N ASP A 61 -0.61 9.63 -21.34
CA ASP A 61 -1.86 9.35 -20.63
C ASP A 61 -1.53 8.79 -19.24
N PRO A 62 -1.97 9.41 -18.13
CA PRO A 62 -1.76 8.88 -16.79
C PRO A 62 -2.32 7.46 -16.59
N ALA A 63 -3.35 7.09 -17.33
CA ALA A 63 -3.97 5.75 -17.30
C ALA A 63 -3.30 4.73 -18.25
N GLY A 64 -2.26 5.13 -19.00
CA GLY A 64 -1.66 4.29 -20.03
C GLY A 64 -0.26 4.69 -20.43
N GLU A 65 0.22 4.09 -21.53
CA GLU A 65 1.57 4.36 -22.06
C GLU A 65 1.60 5.62 -22.92
N LYS A 66 2.84 6.12 -23.16
CA LYS A 66 3.14 7.13 -24.16
C LYS A 66 2.61 6.68 -25.52
N LYS A 67 1.72 7.46 -26.11
CA LYS A 67 1.14 7.22 -27.45
C LYS A 67 1.44 8.40 -28.37
N THR A 68 1.68 8.11 -29.64
CA THR A 68 1.72 9.12 -30.69
C THR A 68 0.42 8.99 -31.49
N ILE A 69 -0.34 10.07 -31.56
CA ILE A 69 -1.69 10.12 -32.17
C ILE A 69 -1.61 11.11 -33.35
N PRO A 70 -2.27 10.81 -34.49
CA PRO A 70 -2.40 11.77 -35.57
C PRO A 70 -3.01 13.08 -35.08
N TYR A 71 -2.50 14.21 -35.54
CA TYR A 71 -2.94 15.54 -35.13
C TYR A 71 -4.47 15.74 -35.30
N ALA A 72 -5.03 15.32 -36.44
CA ALA A 72 -6.44 15.42 -36.73
C ALA A 72 -7.35 14.61 -35.78
N ASP A 73 -6.86 13.46 -35.29
CA ASP A 73 -7.63 12.61 -34.37
C ASP A 73 -7.58 13.15 -32.96
N PHE A 74 -6.45 13.71 -32.54
CA PHE A 74 -6.36 14.39 -31.25
C PHE A 74 -7.32 15.58 -31.17
N LEU A 75 -7.46 16.38 -32.21
CA LEU A 75 -8.37 17.53 -32.24
C LEU A 75 -9.85 17.14 -32.06
N LYS A 76 -10.24 15.93 -32.46
CA LYS A 76 -11.63 15.41 -32.23
C LYS A 76 -11.91 15.12 -30.76
N GLU A 77 -10.87 14.74 -30.01
CA GLU A 77 -10.97 14.43 -28.59
C GLU A 77 -10.71 15.65 -27.70
N TRP A 78 -10.01 16.66 -28.20
CA TRP A 78 -9.63 17.83 -27.43
C TRP A 78 -10.83 18.76 -27.17
N THR A 79 -10.98 19.20 -25.91
CA THR A 79 -12.09 20.07 -25.48
C THR A 79 -11.79 21.57 -25.63
N GLY A 80 -10.59 21.92 -26.09
CA GLY A 80 -10.12 23.29 -26.20
C GLY A 80 -9.39 23.82 -24.96
N TYR A 81 -9.40 23.10 -23.83
CA TYR A 81 -8.74 23.56 -22.60
C TYR A 81 -7.33 23.00 -22.48
N VAL A 82 -6.39 23.89 -22.08
CA VAL A 82 -5.00 23.57 -21.79
C VAL A 82 -4.54 24.24 -20.50
N LEU A 83 -3.59 23.60 -19.81
CA LEU A 83 -2.93 24.13 -18.63
C LEU A 83 -1.43 24.20 -18.90
N PHE A 84 -0.88 25.41 -18.85
CA PHE A 84 0.56 25.65 -18.94
C PHE A 84 1.14 25.78 -17.55
N PHE A 85 2.30 25.15 -17.33
CA PHE A 85 3.04 25.17 -16.08
C PHE A 85 4.39 25.84 -16.33
N THR A 86 4.59 27.01 -15.78
CA THR A 86 5.89 27.71 -15.78
C THR A 86 6.47 27.72 -14.37
N PRO A 87 7.71 27.24 -14.16
CA PRO A 87 8.35 27.33 -12.86
C PRO A 87 8.40 28.77 -12.36
N ASN A 88 8.06 29.02 -11.10
CA ASN A 88 8.20 30.31 -10.45
C ASN A 88 9.45 30.33 -9.53
N GLU A 89 9.69 31.44 -8.82
CA GLU A 89 10.86 31.61 -7.93
C GLU A 89 10.90 30.59 -6.77
N HIS A 90 9.77 29.98 -6.43
CA HIS A 90 9.65 28.97 -5.36
C HIS A 90 9.77 27.54 -5.89
N PHE A 91 9.96 27.37 -7.20
CA PHE A 91 10.11 26.04 -7.79
C PHE A 91 11.48 25.47 -7.46
N THR A 92 11.50 24.40 -6.67
CA THR A 92 12.72 23.62 -6.43
C THR A 92 12.64 22.30 -7.19
N VAL A 93 13.68 22.02 -8.00
CA VAL A 93 13.82 20.72 -8.66
C VAL A 93 14.14 19.70 -7.59
N GLN A 94 13.12 19.11 -7.00
CA GLN A 94 13.30 17.94 -6.14
C GLN A 94 13.28 16.70 -7.03
N LYS A 95 14.40 15.97 -7.05
CA LYS A 95 14.37 14.59 -7.50
C LYS A 95 13.70 13.78 -6.38
N GLU A 96 12.38 13.65 -6.46
CA GLU A 96 11.61 12.82 -5.53
C GLU A 96 11.90 11.32 -5.66
N THR A 97 12.64 10.89 -6.66
CA THR A 97 13.11 9.52 -6.76
C THR A 97 14.30 9.31 -5.83
N ILE A 98 14.01 9.10 -4.55
CA ILE A 98 14.92 8.38 -3.67
C ILE A 98 15.20 7.05 -4.38
N GLY A 99 16.47 6.74 -4.66
CA GLY A 99 16.83 5.50 -5.37
C GLY A 99 16.12 4.31 -4.72
N LEU A 100 15.57 3.42 -5.55
CA LEU A 100 14.66 2.32 -5.18
C LEU A 100 15.04 1.59 -3.89
N PHE A 101 16.32 1.34 -3.69
CA PHE A 101 16.82 0.68 -2.48
C PHE A 101 17.28 1.67 -1.39
N ALA A 102 17.53 2.94 -1.71
CA ALA A 102 18.03 3.92 -0.75
C ALA A 102 17.01 4.21 0.38
N ARG A 103 15.71 4.12 0.07
CA ARG A 103 14.63 4.24 1.06
C ARG A 103 14.66 3.12 2.11
N PHE A 104 15.03 1.91 1.72
CA PHE A 104 15.06 0.74 2.61
C PHE A 104 16.42 0.50 3.24
N LEU A 105 17.46 1.22 2.79
CA LEU A 105 18.81 1.11 3.33
C LEU A 105 18.91 1.38 4.84
N PRO A 106 18.16 2.34 5.43
CA PRO A 106 18.18 2.55 6.88
C PRO A 106 17.74 1.33 7.71
N LEU A 107 16.92 0.43 7.13
CA LEU A 107 16.49 -0.81 7.79
C LEU A 107 17.64 -1.77 8.06
N PHE A 108 18.79 -1.61 7.37
CA PHE A 108 19.99 -2.45 7.54
C PHE A 108 20.90 -1.98 8.67
N ARG A 109 20.86 -0.69 9.00
CA ARG A 109 21.74 -0.10 10.01
C ARG A 109 21.82 -0.88 11.33
N PRO A 110 20.67 -1.35 11.90
CA PRO A 110 20.70 -2.12 13.14
C PRO A 110 21.36 -3.49 13.01
N TYR A 111 21.47 -4.04 11.78
CA TYR A 111 21.92 -5.41 11.51
C TYR A 111 23.28 -5.50 10.82
N ILE A 112 24.05 -4.39 10.79
CA ILE A 112 25.34 -4.34 10.11
C ILE A 112 26.33 -5.37 10.69
N GLY A 113 26.21 -5.70 11.98
CA GLY A 113 26.99 -6.76 12.62
C GLY A 113 26.76 -8.12 11.96
N VAL A 114 25.49 -8.50 11.76
CA VAL A 114 25.13 -9.76 11.11
C VAL A 114 25.63 -9.81 9.66
N VAL A 115 25.56 -8.69 8.93
CA VAL A 115 26.11 -8.59 7.58
C VAL A 115 27.63 -8.85 7.57
N ILE A 116 28.36 -8.29 8.53
CA ILE A 116 29.80 -8.51 8.68
C ILE A 116 30.12 -9.98 9.00
N GLU A 117 29.35 -10.62 9.90
CA GLU A 117 29.49 -12.04 10.21
C GLU A 117 29.27 -12.93 8.96
N VAL A 118 28.24 -12.62 8.17
CA VAL A 118 27.95 -13.33 6.91
C VAL A 118 29.07 -13.12 5.88
N LEU A 119 29.60 -11.90 5.75
CA LEU A 119 30.76 -11.62 4.89
C LEU A 119 32.02 -12.38 5.33
N THR A 120 32.28 -12.44 6.64
CA THR A 120 33.41 -13.18 7.22
C THR A 120 33.28 -14.68 6.95
N ALA A 121 32.09 -15.26 7.18
CA ALA A 121 31.81 -16.66 6.87
C ALA A 121 32.02 -16.96 5.38
N SER A 122 31.61 -16.04 4.49
CA SER A 122 31.78 -16.21 3.05
C SER A 122 33.24 -16.12 2.59
N LEU A 123 34.02 -15.22 3.24
CA LEU A 123 35.45 -15.14 2.98
C LEU A 123 36.15 -16.44 3.40
N LEU A 124 35.79 -16.99 4.57
CA LEU A 124 36.31 -18.31 5.02
C LEU A 124 35.97 -19.42 4.04
N LEU A 125 34.71 -19.47 3.55
CA LEU A 125 34.31 -20.44 2.54
C LEU A 125 35.10 -20.29 1.23
N THR A 126 35.46 -19.06 0.85
CA THR A 126 36.31 -18.81 -0.32
C THR A 126 37.72 -19.34 -0.09
N VAL A 127 38.30 -19.10 1.09
CA VAL A 127 39.62 -19.64 1.47
C VAL A 127 39.61 -21.17 1.46
N PHE A 128 38.58 -21.81 2.02
CA PHE A 128 38.42 -23.27 1.98
C PHE A 128 38.30 -23.79 0.54
N GLY A 129 37.59 -23.06 -0.35
CA GLY A 129 37.53 -23.40 -1.78
C GLY A 129 38.92 -23.36 -2.46
N ILE A 130 39.73 -22.36 -2.16
CA ILE A 130 41.13 -22.26 -2.65
C ILE A 130 41.96 -23.42 -2.13
N LEU A 131 41.89 -23.72 -0.84
CA LEU A 131 42.63 -24.85 -0.23
C LEU A 131 42.19 -26.19 -0.86
N ALA A 132 40.91 -26.40 -1.07
CA ALA A 132 40.39 -27.59 -1.76
C ALA A 132 40.90 -27.70 -3.20
N SER A 133 41.06 -26.59 -3.93
CA SER A 133 41.63 -26.62 -5.27
C SER A 133 43.11 -27.02 -5.27
N LEU A 134 43.89 -26.53 -4.30
CA LEU A 134 45.33 -26.89 -4.15
C LEU A 134 45.52 -28.37 -3.79
N TYR A 135 44.57 -28.97 -3.05
CA TYR A 135 44.57 -30.39 -2.77
C TYR A 135 44.62 -31.22 -4.06
N PHE A 136 43.78 -30.91 -5.06
CA PHE A 136 43.77 -31.62 -6.34
C PHE A 136 45.10 -31.51 -7.07
N ARG A 137 45.72 -30.33 -7.03
CA ARG A 137 47.05 -30.14 -7.61
C ARG A 137 48.09 -31.02 -6.94
N SER A 138 48.21 -30.94 -5.59
CA SER A 138 49.21 -31.69 -4.88
C SER A 138 49.00 -33.20 -4.96
N VAL A 139 47.75 -33.68 -4.95
CA VAL A 139 47.50 -35.11 -5.08
C VAL A 139 47.90 -35.61 -6.48
N ILE A 140 47.59 -34.90 -7.55
CA ILE A 140 47.86 -35.35 -8.89
C ILE A 140 49.36 -35.22 -9.27
N ASP A 141 49.95 -34.03 -9.03
CA ASP A 141 51.30 -33.70 -9.46
C ASP A 141 52.35 -34.27 -8.54
N ASP A 142 52.12 -34.33 -7.19
CA ASP A 142 53.11 -34.74 -6.23
C ASP A 142 52.91 -36.19 -5.77
N VAL A 143 51.69 -36.54 -5.31
CA VAL A 143 51.42 -37.81 -4.61
C VAL A 143 51.26 -38.97 -5.61
N VAL A 144 50.46 -38.81 -6.68
CA VAL A 144 50.21 -39.85 -7.65
C VAL A 144 51.48 -40.15 -8.47
N TYR A 145 52.21 -39.10 -8.84
CA TYR A 145 53.45 -39.25 -9.63
C TYR A 145 54.55 -39.92 -8.84
N THR A 146 54.68 -39.62 -7.53
CA THR A 146 55.70 -40.23 -6.63
C THR A 146 55.23 -41.52 -5.98
N ARG A 147 53.97 -41.96 -6.17
CA ARG A 147 53.35 -43.13 -5.54
C ARG A 147 53.41 -43.11 -3.99
N ALA A 148 53.32 -41.94 -3.39
CA ALA A 148 53.45 -41.74 -1.94
C ALA A 148 52.14 -42.01 -1.18
N LEU A 149 51.87 -43.28 -0.79
CA LEU A 149 50.62 -43.70 -0.14
C LEU A 149 50.39 -43.00 1.21
N THR A 150 51.44 -42.76 1.99
CA THR A 150 51.32 -42.07 3.29
C THR A 150 50.86 -40.63 3.10
N SER A 151 51.41 -39.90 2.13
CA SER A 151 50.98 -38.53 1.79
C SER A 151 49.54 -38.48 1.26
N LEU A 152 49.14 -39.49 0.47
CA LEU A 152 47.76 -39.61 -0.02
C LEU A 152 46.78 -39.70 1.13
N THR A 153 47.06 -40.57 2.10
CA THR A 153 46.20 -40.74 3.28
C THR A 153 46.10 -39.45 4.12
N ALA A 154 47.24 -38.79 4.35
CA ALA A 154 47.27 -37.51 5.12
C ALA A 154 46.46 -36.42 4.42
N PHE A 155 46.68 -36.18 3.11
CA PHE A 155 45.91 -35.19 2.35
C PHE A 155 44.43 -35.53 2.26
N SER A 156 44.08 -36.84 2.12
CA SER A 156 42.66 -37.28 2.05
C SER A 156 41.95 -37.08 3.40
N ILE A 157 42.57 -37.33 4.52
CA ILE A 157 42.02 -37.02 5.84
C ILE A 157 41.88 -35.50 6.01
N GLY A 158 42.89 -34.73 5.61
CA GLY A 158 42.86 -33.26 5.66
C GLY A 158 41.68 -32.67 4.89
N ILE A 159 41.41 -33.15 3.66
CA ILE A 159 40.28 -32.64 2.85
C ILE A 159 38.92 -33.04 3.44
N LEU A 160 38.81 -34.20 4.11
CA LEU A 160 37.58 -34.59 4.81
C LEU A 160 37.27 -33.64 5.96
N PHE A 161 38.28 -33.28 6.76
CA PHE A 161 38.12 -32.27 7.84
C PHE A 161 37.74 -30.90 7.23
N LEU A 162 38.42 -30.46 6.17
CA LEU A 162 38.14 -29.19 5.50
C LEU A 162 36.68 -29.15 5.00
N THR A 163 36.22 -30.24 4.40
CA THR A 163 34.83 -30.35 3.91
C THR A 163 33.82 -30.31 5.05
N LEU A 164 34.13 -30.94 6.20
CA LEU A 164 33.31 -30.86 7.41
C LEU A 164 33.21 -29.41 7.92
N PHE A 165 34.32 -28.69 8.05
CA PHE A 165 34.34 -27.29 8.47
C PHE A 165 33.59 -26.41 7.44
N GLN A 166 33.78 -26.67 6.15
CA GLN A 166 33.04 -25.96 5.08
C GLN A 166 31.54 -26.15 5.23
N ALA A 167 31.08 -27.37 5.52
CA ALA A 167 29.64 -27.64 5.75
C ALA A 167 29.11 -26.88 6.99
N ILE A 168 29.89 -26.90 8.11
CA ILE A 168 29.51 -26.17 9.33
C ILE A 168 29.39 -24.66 9.05
N VAL A 169 30.43 -24.06 8.46
CA VAL A 169 30.43 -22.62 8.14
C VAL A 169 29.29 -22.26 7.16
N THR A 170 28.98 -23.13 6.20
CA THR A 170 27.84 -22.96 5.29
C THR A 170 26.52 -22.97 6.06
N ALA A 171 26.34 -23.88 7.01
CA ALA A 171 25.15 -23.94 7.85
C ALA A 171 24.99 -22.69 8.72
N ILE A 172 26.07 -22.25 9.38
CA ILE A 172 26.07 -21.00 10.17
C ILE A 172 25.71 -19.81 9.30
N ARG A 173 26.36 -19.66 8.15
CA ARG A 173 26.05 -18.58 7.20
C ARG A 173 24.59 -18.59 6.78
N SER A 174 24.05 -19.76 6.42
CA SER A 174 22.64 -19.89 6.00
C SER A 174 21.69 -19.51 7.13
N HIS A 175 22.01 -19.89 8.37
CA HIS A 175 21.24 -19.47 9.55
C HIS A 175 21.27 -17.94 9.76
N LEU A 176 22.44 -17.31 9.65
CA LEU A 176 22.59 -15.86 9.78
C LEU A 176 21.79 -15.11 8.70
N VAL A 177 21.84 -15.58 7.45
CA VAL A 177 21.06 -15.00 6.34
C VAL A 177 19.56 -15.15 6.59
N LEU A 178 19.11 -16.31 7.08
CA LEU A 178 17.71 -16.53 7.43
C LEU A 178 17.26 -15.60 8.57
N TYR A 179 18.03 -15.50 9.64
CA TYR A 179 17.76 -14.62 10.77
C TYR A 179 17.64 -13.16 10.33
N PHE A 180 18.59 -12.68 9.53
CA PHE A 180 18.59 -11.35 8.94
C PHE A 180 17.34 -11.09 8.08
N SER A 181 16.99 -12.04 7.21
CA SER A 181 15.83 -11.97 6.35
C SER A 181 14.52 -11.83 7.15
N LEU A 182 14.34 -12.66 8.19
CA LEU A 182 13.15 -12.62 9.04
C LEU A 182 13.02 -11.30 9.81
N LYS A 183 14.12 -10.73 10.27
CA LYS A 183 14.11 -9.44 10.98
C LYS A 183 13.71 -8.27 10.09
N ILE A 184 14.18 -8.25 8.85
CA ILE A 184 13.77 -7.24 7.87
C ILE A 184 12.29 -7.39 7.52
N ASP A 185 11.84 -8.61 7.28
CA ASP A 185 10.44 -8.90 6.94
C ASP A 185 9.48 -8.39 8.01
N PHE A 186 9.77 -8.74 9.27
CA PHE A 186 8.99 -8.29 10.40
C PHE A 186 8.89 -6.76 10.45
N ASN A 187 10.02 -6.07 10.40
CA ASN A 187 10.04 -4.61 10.48
C ASN A 187 9.32 -3.95 9.29
N LEU A 188 9.47 -4.48 8.08
CA LEU A 188 8.84 -3.92 6.89
C LEU A 188 7.32 -4.08 6.93
N ILE A 189 6.82 -5.27 7.27
CA ILE A 189 5.38 -5.55 7.35
C ILE A 189 4.72 -4.70 8.44
N PHE A 190 5.34 -4.64 9.63
CA PHE A 190 4.80 -3.85 10.74
C PHE A 190 4.82 -2.34 10.44
N SER A 191 5.91 -1.84 9.83
CA SER A 191 5.99 -0.43 9.44
C SER A 191 4.93 -0.09 8.38
N TYR A 192 4.72 -0.97 7.40
CA TYR A 192 3.68 -0.81 6.39
C TYR A 192 2.28 -0.78 7.03
N PHE A 193 1.97 -1.77 7.86
CA PHE A 193 0.65 -1.86 8.49
C PHE A 193 0.37 -0.66 9.40
N LYS A 194 1.37 -0.26 10.21
CA LYS A 194 1.29 0.94 11.05
C LYS A 194 1.05 2.19 10.23
N HIS A 195 1.78 2.37 9.13
CA HIS A 195 1.63 3.51 8.24
C HIS A 195 0.25 3.52 7.57
N VAL A 196 -0.21 2.38 7.03
CA VAL A 196 -1.54 2.26 6.42
C VAL A 196 -2.63 2.67 7.41
N LEU A 197 -2.57 2.22 8.67
CA LEU A 197 -3.55 2.61 9.68
C LEU A 197 -3.48 4.11 10.07
N ALA A 198 -2.34 4.75 9.83
CA ALA A 198 -2.17 6.19 10.08
C ALA A 198 -2.61 7.07 8.90
N LEU A 199 -2.99 6.49 7.75
CA LEU A 199 -3.42 7.23 6.58
C LEU A 199 -4.83 7.82 6.76
N PRO A 200 -5.14 8.97 6.11
CA PRO A 200 -6.45 9.61 6.19
C PRO A 200 -7.56 8.75 5.56
N LEU A 201 -8.80 8.92 6.03
CA LEU A 201 -9.96 8.18 5.55
C LEU A 201 -10.16 8.30 4.03
N SER A 202 -9.79 9.43 3.43
CA SER A 202 -9.84 9.67 1.98
C SER A 202 -9.03 8.65 1.17
N PHE A 203 -7.96 8.10 1.73
CA PHE A 203 -7.18 7.02 1.13
C PHE A 203 -8.02 5.74 1.00
N PHE A 204 -8.72 5.35 2.09
CA PHE A 204 -9.55 4.15 2.11
C PHE A 204 -10.81 4.30 1.24
N ASP A 205 -11.43 5.48 1.24
CA ASP A 205 -12.60 5.78 0.40
C ASP A 205 -12.27 5.76 -1.12
N SER A 206 -11.02 6.01 -1.49
CA SER A 206 -10.57 6.08 -2.89
C SER A 206 -9.96 4.80 -3.43
N ARG A 207 -9.57 3.84 -2.57
CA ARG A 207 -8.85 2.62 -2.97
C ARG A 207 -9.61 1.35 -2.59
N LYS A 208 -9.39 0.31 -3.40
CA LYS A 208 -9.99 -1.01 -3.14
C LYS A 208 -9.18 -1.76 -2.08
N THR A 209 -9.86 -2.41 -1.14
CA THR A 209 -9.23 -3.25 -0.10
C THR A 209 -8.26 -4.27 -0.68
N GLY A 210 -8.62 -4.93 -1.78
CA GLY A 210 -7.75 -5.90 -2.45
C GLY A 210 -6.47 -5.27 -3.03
N GLU A 211 -6.47 -3.99 -3.40
CA GLU A 211 -5.25 -3.28 -3.81
C GLU A 211 -4.31 -3.07 -2.62
N ILE A 212 -4.85 -2.65 -1.48
CA ILE A 212 -4.09 -2.43 -0.25
C ILE A 212 -3.44 -3.75 0.22
N LEU A 213 -4.21 -4.85 0.21
CA LEU A 213 -3.71 -6.18 0.56
C LEU A 213 -2.61 -6.66 -0.41
N SER A 214 -2.81 -6.47 -1.73
CA SER A 214 -1.80 -6.83 -2.74
C SER A 214 -0.48 -6.09 -2.50
N ARG A 215 -0.51 -4.83 -2.09
CA ARG A 215 0.70 -4.08 -1.76
C ARG A 215 1.38 -4.55 -0.47
N MET A 216 0.62 -5.08 0.47
CA MET A 216 1.22 -5.75 1.64
C MET A 216 2.00 -7.01 1.22
N GLU A 217 1.48 -7.80 0.26
CA GLU A 217 2.21 -8.93 -0.31
C GLU A 217 3.48 -8.50 -1.08
N ASP A 218 3.47 -7.33 -1.71
CA ASP A 218 4.65 -6.76 -2.37
C ASP A 218 5.81 -6.54 -1.39
N SER A 219 5.54 -6.38 -0.07
CA SER A 219 6.60 -6.29 0.95
C SER A 219 7.48 -7.54 1.00
N GLN A 220 6.92 -8.73 0.75
CA GLN A 220 7.68 -9.98 0.70
C GLN A 220 8.65 -10.00 -0.49
N LYS A 221 8.25 -9.45 -1.64
CA LYS A 221 9.10 -9.35 -2.84
C LYS A 221 10.24 -8.36 -2.63
N VAL A 222 9.96 -7.23 -1.96
CA VAL A 222 10.99 -6.26 -1.56
C VAL A 222 11.98 -6.92 -0.61
N ARG A 223 11.50 -7.62 0.42
CA ARG A 223 12.34 -8.37 1.35
C ARG A 223 13.23 -9.37 0.63
N GLN A 224 12.64 -10.21 -0.26
CA GLN A 224 13.39 -11.22 -1.00
C GLN A 224 14.49 -10.58 -1.84
N ALA A 225 14.17 -9.53 -2.58
CA ALA A 225 15.15 -8.79 -3.38
C ALA A 225 16.27 -8.20 -2.49
N ILE A 226 15.92 -7.63 -1.35
CA ILE A 226 16.87 -7.02 -0.43
C ILE A 226 17.76 -8.07 0.23
N SER A 227 17.16 -9.13 0.80
CA SER A 227 17.92 -10.19 1.52
C SER A 227 18.84 -10.95 0.58
N GLU A 228 18.37 -11.30 -0.61
CA GLU A 228 19.16 -12.03 -1.59
C GLU A 228 20.18 -11.11 -2.29
N ALA A 229 19.80 -9.85 -2.58
CA ALA A 229 20.66 -8.98 -3.35
C ALA A 229 21.79 -8.36 -2.52
N VAL A 230 21.47 -7.73 -1.38
CA VAL A 230 22.51 -6.99 -0.64
C VAL A 230 23.57 -7.93 -0.09
N VAL A 231 23.14 -9.04 0.51
CA VAL A 231 24.08 -9.99 1.10
C VAL A 231 24.80 -10.78 0.02
N SER A 232 24.04 -11.36 -0.96
CA SER A 232 24.64 -12.21 -1.99
C SER A 232 25.49 -11.42 -2.99
N VAL A 233 25.07 -10.24 -3.42
CA VAL A 233 25.82 -9.44 -4.41
C VAL A 233 27.18 -9.00 -3.85
N ILE A 234 27.21 -8.47 -2.62
CA ILE A 234 28.47 -8.04 -1.98
C ILE A 234 29.41 -9.24 -1.82
N MET A 235 28.88 -10.37 -1.37
CA MET A 235 29.65 -11.60 -1.20
C MET A 235 30.17 -12.15 -2.51
N ASP A 236 29.32 -12.20 -3.53
CA ASP A 236 29.66 -12.74 -4.83
C ASP A 236 30.72 -11.87 -5.54
N ILE A 237 30.64 -10.54 -5.40
CA ILE A 237 31.67 -9.63 -5.90
C ILE A 237 32.99 -9.83 -5.17
N LEU A 238 32.97 -9.94 -3.82
CA LEU A 238 34.18 -10.22 -3.03
C LEU A 238 34.81 -11.55 -3.44
N MET A 239 33.98 -12.59 -3.57
CA MET A 239 34.42 -13.94 -3.97
C MET A 239 35.00 -13.93 -5.39
N LEU A 240 34.36 -13.26 -6.34
CA LEU A 240 34.89 -13.08 -7.71
C LEU A 240 36.25 -12.39 -7.70
N ALA A 241 36.44 -11.35 -6.85
CA ALA A 241 37.70 -10.64 -6.74
C ALA A 241 38.82 -11.56 -6.17
N VAL A 242 38.56 -12.23 -5.03
CA VAL A 242 39.55 -13.10 -4.36
C VAL A 242 39.91 -14.31 -5.22
N VAL A 243 38.89 -15.00 -5.76
CA VAL A 243 39.09 -16.17 -6.63
C VAL A 243 39.73 -15.75 -7.97
N GLY A 244 39.31 -14.59 -8.51
CA GLY A 244 39.92 -14.06 -9.73
C GLY A 244 41.42 -13.80 -9.59
N VAL A 245 41.86 -13.24 -8.46
CA VAL A 245 43.28 -13.08 -8.14
C VAL A 245 43.98 -14.43 -8.07
N ALA A 246 43.40 -15.42 -7.39
CA ALA A 246 43.98 -16.76 -7.29
C ALA A 246 44.08 -17.45 -8.67
N LEU A 247 43.09 -17.36 -9.52
CA LEU A 247 43.10 -17.87 -10.91
C LEU A 247 44.17 -17.18 -11.76
N PHE A 248 44.33 -15.86 -11.62
CA PHE A 248 45.36 -15.10 -12.34
C PHE A 248 46.77 -15.56 -12.03
N PHE A 249 47.06 -15.76 -10.72
CA PHE A 249 48.37 -16.28 -10.30
C PHE A 249 48.61 -17.73 -10.73
N GLN A 250 47.54 -18.52 -10.85
CA GLN A 250 47.68 -19.90 -11.32
C GLN A 250 47.93 -20.00 -12.83
N SER A 251 47.21 -19.22 -13.64
CA SER A 251 47.44 -19.09 -15.10
C SER A 251 46.77 -17.81 -15.63
N SER A 252 47.58 -16.80 -15.98
CA SER A 252 47.04 -15.56 -16.55
C SER A 252 46.32 -15.77 -17.89
N GLN A 253 46.75 -16.74 -18.70
CA GLN A 253 46.15 -17.02 -20.01
C GLN A 253 44.74 -17.59 -19.86
N LEU A 254 44.54 -18.57 -18.96
CA LEU A 254 43.23 -19.16 -18.70
C LEU A 254 42.32 -18.19 -17.96
N PHE A 255 42.89 -17.34 -17.09
CA PHE A 255 42.14 -16.30 -16.38
C PHE A 255 41.48 -15.29 -17.34
N TRP A 256 42.17 -14.83 -18.38
CA TRP A 256 41.57 -13.92 -19.37
C TRP A 256 40.42 -14.53 -20.14
N ILE A 257 40.47 -15.85 -20.40
CA ILE A 257 39.36 -16.60 -21.01
C ILE A 257 38.16 -16.64 -20.03
N ALA A 258 38.41 -16.94 -18.74
CA ALA A 258 37.37 -16.91 -17.72
C ALA A 258 36.79 -15.50 -17.56
N LEU A 259 37.61 -14.47 -17.53
CA LEU A 259 37.18 -13.07 -17.36
C LEU A 259 36.33 -12.58 -18.53
N ALA A 260 36.54 -13.08 -19.76
CA ALA A 260 35.74 -12.73 -20.92
C ALA A 260 34.25 -13.10 -20.76
N THR A 261 33.91 -14.01 -19.88
CA THR A 261 32.51 -14.36 -19.58
C THR A 261 31.77 -13.23 -18.87
N VAL A 262 32.47 -12.36 -18.12
CA VAL A 262 31.86 -11.27 -17.33
C VAL A 262 31.19 -10.21 -18.20
N PRO A 263 31.85 -9.59 -19.22
CA PRO A 263 31.21 -8.64 -20.10
C PRO A 263 30.06 -9.26 -20.91
N ILE A 264 30.19 -10.51 -21.35
CA ILE A 264 29.12 -11.20 -22.08
C ILE A 264 27.87 -11.35 -21.18
N SER A 265 28.07 -11.75 -19.93
CA SER A 265 27.03 -11.85 -18.92
C SER A 265 26.37 -10.49 -18.64
N SER A 266 27.17 -9.42 -18.55
CA SER A 266 26.68 -8.05 -18.32
C SER A 266 25.77 -7.56 -19.47
N VAL A 267 26.12 -7.85 -20.71
CA VAL A 267 25.29 -7.55 -21.88
C VAL A 267 23.96 -8.31 -21.83
N MET A 268 24.01 -9.57 -21.43
CA MET A 268 22.77 -10.36 -21.20
C MET A 268 21.86 -9.72 -20.17
N VAL A 269 22.40 -9.36 -18.97
CA VAL A 269 21.63 -8.69 -17.90
C VAL A 269 20.97 -7.45 -18.45
N TRP A 270 21.71 -6.61 -19.13
CA TRP A 270 21.20 -5.38 -19.71
C TRP A 270 20.08 -5.62 -20.74
N GLY A 271 20.25 -6.63 -21.62
CA GLY A 271 19.28 -6.98 -22.67
C GLY A 271 17.92 -7.46 -22.11
N PHE A 272 17.93 -8.21 -21.02
CA PHE A 272 16.70 -8.72 -20.38
C PHE A 272 16.06 -7.75 -19.38
N SER A 273 16.81 -6.81 -18.82
CA SER A 273 16.36 -5.93 -17.72
C SER A 273 15.05 -5.18 -18.01
N LYS A 274 14.94 -4.54 -19.19
CA LYS A 274 13.74 -3.79 -19.59
C LYS A 274 12.50 -4.69 -19.77
N LYS A 275 12.69 -5.91 -20.27
CA LYS A 275 11.60 -6.88 -20.45
C LYS A 275 11.05 -7.34 -19.10
N PHE A 276 11.95 -7.66 -18.16
CA PHE A 276 11.56 -8.04 -16.79
C PHE A 276 10.84 -6.89 -16.06
N ALA A 277 11.41 -5.69 -16.06
CA ALA A 277 10.81 -4.54 -15.39
C ALA A 277 9.38 -4.24 -15.88
N ARG A 278 9.16 -4.23 -17.20
CA ARG A 278 7.82 -4.03 -17.77
C ARG A 278 6.88 -5.19 -17.44
N GLY A 279 7.36 -6.42 -17.64
CA GLY A 279 6.55 -7.62 -17.40
C GLY A 279 6.09 -7.74 -15.95
N TYR A 280 6.98 -7.51 -14.98
CA TYR A 280 6.62 -7.55 -13.56
C TYR A 280 5.65 -6.43 -13.19
N ARG A 281 5.83 -5.21 -13.71
CA ARG A 281 4.87 -4.11 -13.48
C ARG A 281 3.47 -4.46 -13.97
N THR A 282 3.37 -5.00 -15.18
CA THR A 282 2.09 -5.45 -15.75
C THR A 282 1.49 -6.59 -14.94
N LEU A 283 2.29 -7.62 -14.60
CA LEU A 283 1.82 -8.76 -13.82
C LEU A 283 1.29 -8.35 -12.45
N MET A 284 2.00 -7.47 -11.75
CA MET A 284 1.56 -6.97 -10.43
C MET A 284 0.25 -6.18 -10.50
N SER A 285 0.08 -5.36 -11.56
CA SER A 285 -1.18 -4.64 -11.79
C SER A 285 -2.33 -5.61 -12.05
N GLU A 286 -2.14 -6.59 -12.93
CA GLU A 286 -3.15 -7.59 -13.26
C GLU A 286 -3.48 -8.49 -12.06
N SER A 287 -2.50 -8.90 -11.27
CA SER A 287 -2.70 -9.66 -10.03
C SER A 287 -3.50 -8.86 -8.99
N SER A 288 -3.24 -7.55 -8.87
CA SER A 288 -4.03 -6.68 -7.98
C SER A 288 -5.50 -6.57 -8.42
N GLU A 289 -5.77 -6.53 -9.73
CA GLU A 289 -7.14 -6.54 -10.27
C GLU A 289 -7.85 -7.86 -9.95
N VAL A 290 -7.16 -8.99 -10.09
CA VAL A 290 -7.69 -10.33 -9.75
C VAL A 290 -8.03 -10.39 -8.28
N GLN A 291 -7.12 -9.98 -7.41
CA GLN A 291 -7.31 -10.02 -5.96
C GLN A 291 -8.44 -9.10 -5.50
N SER A 292 -8.52 -7.88 -6.09
CA SER A 292 -9.62 -6.95 -5.81
C SER A 292 -10.98 -7.54 -6.21
N TYR A 293 -11.04 -8.23 -7.35
CA TYR A 293 -12.27 -8.87 -7.80
C TYR A 293 -12.67 -10.06 -6.92
N LEU A 294 -11.69 -10.86 -6.49
CA LEU A 294 -11.91 -11.98 -5.59
C LEU A 294 -12.52 -11.50 -4.25
N VAL A 295 -11.95 -10.46 -3.65
CA VAL A 295 -12.48 -9.85 -2.42
C VAL A 295 -13.92 -9.37 -2.62
N GLN A 296 -14.21 -8.71 -3.75
CA GLN A 296 -15.57 -8.25 -4.08
C GLN A 296 -16.54 -9.42 -4.24
N ALA A 297 -16.16 -10.46 -4.96
CA ALA A 297 -16.98 -11.64 -5.19
C ALA A 297 -17.33 -12.39 -3.90
N ILE A 298 -16.35 -12.55 -3.01
CA ILE A 298 -16.55 -13.21 -1.71
C ILE A 298 -17.40 -12.32 -0.80
N SER A 299 -17.11 -11.03 -0.70
CA SER A 299 -17.89 -10.10 0.11
C SER A 299 -19.33 -9.96 -0.37
N GLY A 300 -19.55 -10.07 -1.70
CA GLY A 300 -20.86 -10.05 -2.34
C GLY A 300 -21.51 -11.42 -2.51
N SER A 301 -21.04 -12.46 -1.83
CA SER A 301 -21.50 -13.86 -2.02
C SER A 301 -23.00 -14.03 -1.85
N GLY A 302 -23.63 -13.33 -0.90
CA GLY A 302 -25.08 -13.34 -0.71
C GLY A 302 -25.82 -12.86 -1.98
N THR A 303 -25.36 -11.76 -2.60
CA THR A 303 -25.92 -11.26 -3.85
C THR A 303 -25.70 -12.24 -5.00
N VAL A 304 -24.49 -12.81 -5.11
CA VAL A 304 -24.17 -13.81 -6.14
C VAL A 304 -25.11 -15.00 -6.05
N LYS A 305 -25.35 -15.49 -4.82
CA LYS A 305 -26.29 -16.60 -4.57
C LYS A 305 -27.75 -16.24 -4.86
N ALA A 306 -28.19 -15.08 -4.38
CA ALA A 306 -29.58 -14.63 -4.58
C ALA A 306 -29.98 -14.50 -6.05
N PHE A 307 -29.03 -14.15 -6.92
CA PHE A 307 -29.28 -13.98 -8.36
C PHE A 307 -28.78 -15.15 -9.21
N ASN A 308 -28.33 -16.28 -8.63
CA ASN A 308 -27.71 -17.41 -9.34
C ASN A 308 -26.60 -16.95 -10.31
N ALA A 309 -25.80 -15.98 -9.89
CA ALA A 309 -24.82 -15.28 -10.73
C ALA A 309 -23.42 -15.94 -10.71
N GLU A 310 -23.28 -17.13 -10.13
CA GLU A 310 -21.97 -17.81 -9.96
C GLU A 310 -21.23 -17.96 -11.30
N SER A 311 -21.94 -18.39 -12.34
CA SER A 311 -21.33 -18.56 -13.66
C SER A 311 -20.87 -17.25 -14.30
N ALA A 312 -21.55 -16.13 -14.02
CA ALA A 312 -21.14 -14.83 -14.53
C ALA A 312 -19.91 -14.30 -13.78
N VAL A 313 -19.93 -14.42 -12.45
CA VAL A 313 -18.80 -14.04 -11.57
C VAL A 313 -17.57 -14.89 -11.87
N TYR A 314 -17.73 -16.20 -12.05
CA TYR A 314 -16.66 -17.12 -12.43
C TYR A 314 -16.02 -16.73 -13.76
N ARG A 315 -16.81 -16.48 -14.81
CA ARG A 315 -16.29 -16.07 -16.14
C ARG A 315 -15.49 -14.76 -16.07
N GLU A 316 -15.97 -13.79 -15.29
CA GLU A 316 -15.23 -12.52 -15.16
C GLU A 316 -13.93 -12.70 -14.35
N TYR A 317 -13.93 -13.55 -13.31
CA TYR A 317 -12.71 -13.95 -12.60
C TYR A 317 -11.73 -14.66 -13.53
N GLU A 318 -12.22 -15.68 -14.29
CA GLU A 318 -11.41 -16.44 -15.24
C GLU A 318 -10.76 -15.53 -16.27
N LYS A 319 -11.50 -14.59 -16.86
CA LYS A 319 -10.97 -13.63 -17.82
C LYS A 319 -9.81 -12.80 -17.24
N ARG A 320 -9.95 -12.30 -16.02
CA ARG A 320 -8.91 -11.54 -15.34
C ARG A 320 -7.71 -12.41 -14.99
N GLN A 321 -7.97 -13.58 -14.45
CA GLN A 321 -6.94 -14.55 -14.10
C GLN A 321 -6.15 -15.01 -15.32
N LEU A 322 -6.81 -15.31 -16.45
CA LEU A 322 -6.15 -15.69 -17.68
C LEU A 322 -5.20 -14.60 -18.21
N LYS A 323 -5.57 -13.33 -18.03
CA LYS A 323 -4.70 -12.22 -18.42
C LYS A 323 -3.40 -12.21 -17.59
N ALA A 324 -3.51 -12.32 -16.27
CA ALA A 324 -2.36 -12.38 -15.36
C ALA A 324 -1.50 -13.64 -15.64
N VAL A 325 -2.13 -14.79 -15.85
CA VAL A 325 -1.44 -16.04 -16.19
C VAL A 325 -0.68 -15.92 -17.51
N LYS A 326 -1.26 -15.30 -18.55
CA LYS A 326 -0.60 -15.07 -19.84
C LYS A 326 0.62 -14.17 -19.70
N THR A 327 0.53 -13.11 -18.91
CA THR A 327 1.67 -12.23 -18.60
C THR A 327 2.75 -12.98 -17.82
N GLY A 328 2.35 -13.76 -16.80
CA GLY A 328 3.25 -14.62 -16.03
C GLY A 328 3.96 -15.66 -16.91
N TYR A 329 3.22 -16.29 -17.82
CA TYR A 329 3.79 -17.26 -18.79
C TYR A 329 4.84 -16.59 -19.71
N THR A 330 4.56 -15.40 -20.21
CA THR A 330 5.51 -14.63 -21.04
C THR A 330 6.79 -14.30 -20.28
N LEU A 331 6.65 -13.91 -19.00
CA LEU A 331 7.78 -13.70 -18.09
C LEU A 331 8.56 -15.01 -17.86
N GLY A 332 7.83 -16.13 -17.66
CA GLY A 332 8.42 -17.46 -17.50
C GLY A 332 9.27 -17.85 -18.72
N ILE A 333 8.75 -17.65 -19.93
CA ILE A 333 9.52 -17.88 -21.17
C ILE A 333 10.77 -16.98 -21.21
N THR A 334 10.62 -15.70 -20.85
CA THR A 334 11.76 -14.77 -20.82
C THR A 334 12.84 -15.23 -19.85
N ARG A 335 12.44 -15.73 -18.67
CA ARG A 335 13.35 -16.31 -17.68
C ARG A 335 14.01 -17.60 -18.20
N THR A 336 13.24 -18.48 -18.86
CA THR A 336 13.76 -19.72 -19.45
C THR A 336 14.81 -19.43 -20.52
N LEU A 337 14.55 -18.43 -21.40
CA LEU A 337 15.52 -18.00 -22.39
C LEU A 337 16.80 -17.43 -21.75
N GLN A 338 16.67 -16.62 -20.71
CA GLN A 338 17.83 -16.13 -19.97
C GLN A 338 18.63 -17.30 -19.39
N THR A 339 17.97 -18.27 -18.73
CA THR A 339 18.61 -19.44 -18.14
C THR A 339 19.30 -20.31 -19.20
N PHE A 340 18.70 -20.46 -20.40
CA PHE A 340 19.28 -21.16 -21.53
C PHE A 340 20.59 -20.49 -21.95
N PHE A 341 20.60 -19.18 -22.20
CA PHE A 341 21.81 -18.49 -22.64
C PHE A 341 22.90 -18.47 -21.55
N THR A 342 22.50 -18.33 -20.26
CA THR A 342 23.48 -18.43 -19.18
C THR A 342 24.07 -19.84 -19.04
N GLY A 343 23.26 -20.87 -19.24
CA GLY A 343 23.72 -22.25 -19.23
C GLY A 343 24.68 -22.58 -20.40
N LEU A 344 24.40 -22.03 -21.60
CA LEU A 344 25.31 -22.13 -22.72
C LEU A 344 26.66 -21.46 -22.43
N LEU A 345 26.62 -20.25 -21.89
CA LEU A 345 27.84 -19.50 -21.58
C LEU A 345 28.69 -20.24 -20.54
N ASP A 346 28.06 -20.78 -19.48
CA ASP A 346 28.72 -21.55 -18.44
C ASP A 346 29.37 -22.84 -19.03
N GLY A 347 28.63 -23.64 -19.78
CA GLY A 347 29.11 -24.85 -20.38
C GLY A 347 30.23 -24.60 -21.41
N TRP A 348 30.08 -23.61 -22.27
CA TRP A 348 31.12 -23.27 -23.23
C TRP A 348 32.38 -22.73 -22.57
N SER A 349 32.23 -21.88 -21.55
CA SER A 349 33.35 -21.37 -20.79
C SER A 349 34.20 -22.49 -20.18
N GLY A 350 33.55 -23.45 -19.51
CA GLY A 350 34.23 -24.60 -18.92
C GLY A 350 34.97 -25.45 -19.99
N ASN A 351 34.31 -25.78 -21.09
CA ASN A 351 34.88 -26.56 -22.17
C ASN A 351 36.04 -25.84 -22.88
N ILE A 352 35.94 -24.53 -23.14
CA ILE A 352 36.99 -23.72 -23.73
C ILE A 352 38.21 -23.67 -22.81
N ILE A 353 38.00 -23.48 -21.50
CA ILE A 353 39.08 -23.46 -20.52
C ILE A 353 39.75 -24.80 -20.43
N PHE A 354 39.00 -25.93 -20.44
CA PHE A 354 39.56 -27.26 -20.44
C PHE A 354 40.38 -27.52 -21.72
N TRP A 355 39.87 -27.13 -22.89
CA TRP A 355 40.60 -27.25 -24.16
C TRP A 355 41.89 -26.42 -24.17
N ALA A 356 41.80 -25.13 -23.77
CA ALA A 356 42.98 -24.27 -23.71
C ALA A 356 44.02 -24.75 -22.69
N GLY A 357 43.58 -25.24 -21.51
CA GLY A 357 44.44 -25.83 -20.50
C GLY A 357 45.13 -27.11 -21.00
N SER A 358 44.41 -27.98 -21.68
CA SER A 358 45.00 -29.20 -22.32
C SER A 358 46.05 -28.83 -23.39
N TYR A 359 45.77 -27.74 -24.17
CA TYR A 359 46.77 -27.25 -25.12
C TYR A 359 48.05 -26.74 -24.43
N LEU A 360 47.92 -26.08 -23.26
CA LEU A 360 49.11 -25.68 -22.50
C LEU A 360 49.89 -26.85 -21.92
N ILE A 361 49.19 -27.94 -21.54
CA ILE A 361 49.84 -29.17 -21.07
C ILE A 361 50.67 -29.79 -22.19
N LEU A 362 50.12 -29.90 -23.40
CA LEU A 362 50.84 -30.43 -24.54
C LEU A 362 52.09 -29.59 -24.94
N LYS A 363 52.17 -28.35 -24.46
CA LYS A 363 53.33 -27.45 -24.63
C LYS A 363 54.25 -27.42 -23.44
N ASP A 364 54.11 -28.32 -22.45
CA ASP A 364 54.87 -28.40 -21.22
C ASP A 364 54.86 -27.10 -20.40
N ARG A 365 53.81 -26.28 -20.53
CA ARG A 365 53.63 -25.02 -19.80
C ARG A 365 52.68 -25.12 -18.63
N PHE A 366 52.02 -26.25 -18.47
CA PHE A 366 50.99 -26.47 -17.47
C PHE A 366 50.97 -27.94 -17.07
N THR A 367 50.68 -28.27 -15.79
CA THR A 367 50.58 -29.66 -15.36
C THR A 367 49.15 -30.14 -15.34
N ILE A 368 48.93 -31.45 -15.29
CA ILE A 368 47.57 -32.03 -15.19
C ILE A 368 46.93 -31.61 -13.87
N GLY A 369 47.69 -31.66 -12.74
CA GLY A 369 47.18 -31.24 -11.46
C GLY A 369 46.82 -29.75 -11.41
N GLN A 370 47.60 -28.90 -12.10
CA GLN A 370 47.27 -27.46 -12.24
C GLN A 370 45.95 -27.26 -13.01
N LEU A 371 45.68 -28.05 -14.09
CA LEU A 371 44.42 -27.95 -14.82
C LEU A 371 43.24 -28.37 -13.97
N PHE A 372 43.35 -29.44 -13.18
CA PHE A 372 42.28 -29.89 -12.30
C PHE A 372 42.06 -28.87 -11.17
N SER A 373 43.13 -28.32 -10.59
CA SER A 373 43.07 -27.27 -9.59
C SER A 373 42.41 -26.01 -10.14
N PHE A 374 42.79 -25.57 -11.34
CA PHE A 374 42.16 -24.40 -12.00
C PHE A 374 40.68 -24.63 -12.24
N ASN A 375 40.27 -25.81 -12.70
CA ASN A 375 38.86 -26.12 -12.96
C ASN A 375 38.06 -26.24 -11.68
N ALA A 376 38.63 -26.79 -10.59
CA ALA A 376 38.00 -26.79 -9.27
C ALA A 376 37.80 -25.36 -8.73
N LEU A 377 38.77 -24.47 -8.91
CA LEU A 377 38.70 -23.09 -8.51
C LEU A 377 37.75 -22.27 -9.40
N LEU A 378 37.63 -22.60 -10.68
CA LEU A 378 36.74 -21.97 -11.65
C LEU A 378 35.26 -22.04 -11.21
N VAL A 379 34.84 -23.12 -10.55
CA VAL A 379 33.48 -23.26 -10.00
C VAL A 379 33.16 -22.14 -8.99
N TYR A 380 34.16 -21.75 -8.20
CA TYR A 380 34.04 -20.64 -7.25
C TYR A 380 34.10 -19.25 -7.91
N PHE A 381 34.44 -19.17 -9.20
CA PHE A 381 34.35 -17.96 -10.01
C PHE A 381 33.03 -17.90 -10.80
N THR A 382 32.68 -18.98 -11.52
CA THR A 382 31.48 -19.03 -12.37
C THR A 382 30.19 -19.12 -11.55
N GLY A 383 30.23 -19.77 -10.36
CA GLY A 383 29.09 -19.90 -9.46
C GLY A 383 28.51 -18.55 -9.01
N PRO A 384 29.31 -17.65 -8.41
CA PRO A 384 28.89 -16.27 -8.09
C PRO A 384 28.36 -15.51 -9.32
N LEU A 385 29.07 -15.59 -10.44
CA LEU A 385 28.64 -14.93 -11.67
C LEU A 385 27.23 -15.39 -12.10
N LYS A 386 26.98 -16.69 -12.07
CA LYS A 386 25.67 -17.28 -12.39
C LYS A 386 24.60 -16.84 -11.41
N ARG A 387 24.89 -16.77 -10.10
CA ARG A 387 23.94 -16.23 -9.10
C ARG A 387 23.60 -14.78 -9.38
N LEU A 388 24.57 -13.91 -9.66
CA LEU A 388 24.32 -12.51 -10.03
C LEU A 388 23.39 -12.37 -11.25
N LEU A 389 23.55 -13.26 -12.25
CA LEU A 389 22.67 -13.29 -13.41
C LEU A 389 21.25 -13.75 -13.07
N THR A 390 21.11 -14.77 -12.24
CA THR A 390 19.81 -15.33 -11.85
C THR A 390 19.07 -14.46 -10.84
N LEU A 391 19.76 -13.61 -10.10
CA LEU A 391 19.17 -12.61 -9.21
C LEU A 391 18.48 -11.45 -9.93
N GLN A 392 18.84 -11.21 -11.20
CA GLN A 392 18.29 -10.08 -11.95
C GLN A 392 16.75 -10.03 -11.97
N PRO A 393 16.01 -11.10 -12.28
CA PRO A 393 14.54 -11.07 -12.23
C PRO A 393 13.99 -10.72 -10.85
N THR A 394 14.56 -11.32 -9.80
CA THR A 394 14.17 -11.04 -8.40
C THR A 394 14.42 -9.57 -8.03
N LEU A 395 15.55 -9.01 -8.46
CA LEU A 395 15.86 -7.59 -8.25
C LEU A 395 14.88 -6.68 -8.98
N GLN A 396 14.51 -7.01 -10.22
CA GLN A 396 13.54 -6.22 -11.00
C GLN A 396 12.13 -6.33 -10.40
N GLU A 397 11.73 -7.51 -9.96
CA GLU A 397 10.47 -7.72 -9.26
C GLU A 397 10.42 -6.92 -7.94
N GLY A 398 11.47 -7.03 -7.13
CA GLY A 398 11.59 -6.29 -5.88
C GLY A 398 11.66 -4.77 -6.10
N ALA A 399 12.29 -4.30 -7.17
CA ALA A 399 12.34 -2.89 -7.54
C ALA A 399 10.93 -2.35 -7.85
N VAL A 400 10.15 -3.08 -8.67
CA VAL A 400 8.76 -2.69 -8.98
C VAL A 400 7.89 -2.74 -7.72
N ALA A 401 8.07 -3.74 -6.87
CA ALA A 401 7.36 -3.84 -5.60
C ALA A 401 7.72 -2.68 -4.65
N ALA A 402 9.01 -2.29 -4.60
CA ALA A 402 9.48 -1.16 -3.79
C ALA A 402 8.91 0.18 -4.26
N ASP A 403 8.80 0.41 -5.57
CA ASP A 403 8.13 1.59 -6.14
C ASP A 403 6.67 1.65 -5.67
N ARG A 404 5.94 0.56 -5.80
CA ARG A 404 4.52 0.47 -5.42
C ARG A 404 4.28 0.65 -3.93
N LEU A 405 5.16 0.11 -3.08
CA LEU A 405 5.12 0.34 -1.63
C LEU A 405 5.47 1.79 -1.31
N GLY A 406 6.48 2.35 -2.00
CA GLY A 406 6.90 3.73 -1.87
C GLY A 406 5.74 4.70 -2.11
N GLU A 407 4.90 4.46 -3.12
CA GLU A 407 3.71 5.26 -3.40
C GLU A 407 2.75 5.36 -2.19
N ILE A 408 2.68 4.33 -1.33
CA ILE A 408 1.86 4.38 -0.11
C ILE A 408 2.60 5.10 1.02
N PHE A 409 3.90 4.81 1.21
CA PHE A 409 4.71 5.48 2.22
C PHE A 409 4.89 7.00 1.98
N ASP A 410 4.74 7.45 0.73
CA ASP A 410 4.80 8.88 0.37
C ASP A 410 3.50 9.64 0.66
N ILE A 411 2.40 8.93 0.96
CA ILE A 411 1.15 9.56 1.37
C ILE A 411 1.32 10.05 2.81
N ALA A 412 1.05 11.33 3.04
CA ALA A 412 1.13 11.91 4.38
C ALA A 412 0.17 11.22 5.35
N GLU A 413 0.63 10.96 6.56
CA GLU A 413 -0.19 10.47 7.65
C GLU A 413 -1.28 11.50 8.01
N GLU A 414 -2.42 11.02 8.48
CA GLU A 414 -3.55 11.86 8.89
C GLU A 414 -3.14 12.86 9.97
N ILE A 415 -2.23 12.46 10.87
CA ILE A 415 -1.74 13.26 11.99
C ILE A 415 -0.23 13.46 11.80
N PRO A 416 0.21 14.64 11.33
CA PRO A 416 1.62 14.97 11.25
C PRO A 416 2.28 14.97 12.62
N GLN A 417 3.45 14.34 12.74
CA GLN A 417 4.15 14.20 14.03
C GLN A 417 4.71 15.53 14.57
N ASP A 418 4.93 16.50 13.70
CA ASP A 418 5.57 17.78 14.02
C ASP A 418 4.57 18.94 14.24
N GLY A 419 3.27 18.67 14.28
CA GLY A 419 2.22 19.68 14.44
C GLY A 419 2.13 20.19 15.90
N LYS A 420 2.03 21.51 16.07
CA LYS A 420 1.66 22.12 17.35
C LYS A 420 0.15 22.09 17.48
N TRP A 421 -0.38 21.01 18.01
CA TRP A 421 -1.81 20.79 18.17
C TRP A 421 -2.30 21.30 19.53
N ILE A 422 -3.53 21.83 19.54
CA ILE A 422 -4.23 22.22 20.76
C ILE A 422 -4.90 20.99 21.36
N THR A 423 -4.75 20.80 22.67
CA THR A 423 -5.42 19.74 23.46
C THR A 423 -6.17 20.37 24.61
N PRO A 424 -7.44 20.84 24.42
CA PRO A 424 -8.25 21.43 25.47
C PRO A 424 -8.47 20.42 26.61
N ALA A 425 -8.48 20.90 27.85
CA ALA A 425 -8.69 20.03 29.04
C ALA A 425 -10.09 19.39 29.09
N ALA A 426 -11.10 20.05 28.50
CA ALA A 426 -12.47 19.58 28.36
C ALA A 426 -13.18 20.37 27.27
N TYR A 427 -14.23 19.78 26.68
CA TYR A 427 -15.10 20.45 25.72
C TYR A 427 -16.46 20.74 26.39
N HIS A 428 -16.97 21.94 26.17
CA HIS A 428 -18.35 22.29 26.55
C HIS A 428 -19.35 21.86 25.48
N GLY A 429 -18.86 21.61 24.24
CA GLY A 429 -19.64 21.11 23.14
C GLY A 429 -20.42 22.17 22.36
N PHE A 430 -19.99 23.45 22.41
CA PHE A 430 -20.51 24.50 21.54
C PHE A 430 -19.88 24.31 20.13
N ILE A 431 -20.70 24.08 19.10
CA ILE A 431 -20.23 23.83 17.73
C ILE A 431 -20.65 25.00 16.84
N THR A 432 -19.70 25.57 16.11
CA THR A 432 -19.94 26.62 15.12
C THR A 432 -19.42 26.25 13.77
N ALA A 433 -20.25 26.39 12.76
CA ALA A 433 -19.90 26.22 11.36
C ALA A 433 -20.22 27.51 10.60
N GLU A 434 -19.27 28.04 9.84
CA GLU A 434 -19.42 29.28 9.09
C GLU A 434 -19.03 29.07 7.63
N ASN A 435 -19.99 29.23 6.72
CA ASN A 435 -19.82 29.16 5.27
C ASN A 435 -19.04 27.92 4.77
N ILE A 436 -19.28 26.75 5.37
CA ILE A 436 -18.57 25.51 5.02
C ILE A 436 -18.93 25.08 3.60
N THR A 437 -17.89 24.98 2.76
CA THR A 437 -17.97 24.38 1.44
C THR A 437 -17.07 23.17 1.38
N PHE A 438 -17.59 22.07 0.83
CA PHE A 438 -16.84 20.81 0.72
C PHE A 438 -17.25 20.00 -0.49
N ARG A 439 -16.26 19.34 -1.12
CA ARG A 439 -16.44 18.35 -2.19
C ARG A 439 -15.51 17.15 -2.02
N TYR A 440 -15.95 15.99 -2.48
CA TYR A 440 -15.08 14.81 -2.57
C TYR A 440 -14.28 14.83 -3.88
N GLY A 441 -12.97 15.03 -3.79
CA GLY A 441 -12.08 15.09 -4.95
C GLY A 441 -12.49 16.20 -5.94
N THR A 442 -12.73 15.85 -7.21
CA THR A 442 -13.09 16.80 -8.27
C THR A 442 -14.60 16.87 -8.56
N ARG A 443 -15.43 16.27 -7.69
CA ARG A 443 -16.90 16.24 -7.88
C ARG A 443 -17.53 17.62 -7.59
N ARG A 444 -18.82 17.74 -7.86
CA ARG A 444 -19.60 18.95 -7.47
C ARG A 444 -19.57 19.10 -5.95
N PRO A 445 -19.62 20.34 -5.42
CA PRO A 445 -19.72 20.57 -3.99
C PRO A 445 -20.91 19.80 -3.39
N VAL A 446 -20.67 19.14 -2.26
CA VAL A 446 -21.69 18.42 -1.48
C VAL A 446 -22.22 19.31 -0.38
N LEU A 447 -21.40 20.20 0.19
CA LEU A 447 -21.78 21.29 1.06
C LEU A 447 -21.41 22.59 0.37
N ASN A 448 -22.29 23.59 0.42
CA ASN A 448 -22.15 24.81 -0.37
C ASN A 448 -22.50 26.05 0.48
N GLY A 449 -21.61 26.46 1.39
CA GLY A 449 -21.82 27.61 2.28
C GLY A 449 -22.71 27.29 3.49
N VAL A 450 -22.56 26.12 4.09
CA VAL A 450 -23.35 25.70 5.26
C VAL A 450 -22.90 26.47 6.49
N SER A 451 -23.84 27.09 7.19
CA SER A 451 -23.62 27.79 8.45
C SER A 451 -24.64 27.38 9.50
N PHE A 452 -24.17 27.04 10.70
CA PHE A 452 -25.05 26.71 11.84
C PHE A 452 -24.28 26.87 13.17
N THR A 453 -25.02 26.91 14.24
CA THR A 453 -24.49 26.88 15.62
C THR A 453 -25.26 25.86 16.44
N VAL A 454 -24.55 25.12 17.31
CA VAL A 454 -25.13 24.20 18.29
C VAL A 454 -24.66 24.65 19.67
N ASN A 455 -25.58 24.88 20.57
CA ASN A 455 -25.21 25.31 21.95
C ASN A 455 -24.69 24.10 22.75
N ALA A 456 -23.89 24.39 23.75
CA ALA A 456 -23.41 23.38 24.70
C ALA A 456 -24.60 22.67 25.38
N GLY A 457 -24.57 21.32 25.33
CA GLY A 457 -25.65 20.49 25.87
C GLY A 457 -26.94 20.45 25.03
N GLU A 458 -26.96 21.12 23.86
CA GLU A 458 -28.11 21.11 22.96
C GLU A 458 -28.18 19.79 22.18
N ARG A 459 -29.38 19.28 21.95
CA ARG A 459 -29.65 18.13 21.12
C ARG A 459 -30.19 18.59 19.78
N VAL A 460 -29.40 18.41 18.72
CA VAL A 460 -29.75 18.85 17.38
C VAL A 460 -29.88 17.68 16.41
N ALA A 461 -30.77 17.84 15.43
CA ALA A 461 -30.93 16.88 14.35
C ALA A 461 -30.74 17.52 12.99
N PHE A 462 -30.05 16.82 12.08
CA PHE A 462 -29.96 17.15 10.66
C PHE A 462 -30.87 16.21 9.88
N VAL A 463 -31.84 16.77 9.16
CA VAL A 463 -32.81 16.04 8.34
C VAL A 463 -32.78 16.53 6.90
N GLY A 464 -33.26 15.72 5.94
CA GLY A 464 -33.30 16.08 4.53
C GLY A 464 -33.20 14.86 3.62
N ALA A 465 -33.33 15.05 2.33
CA ALA A 465 -33.27 13.99 1.33
C ALA A 465 -31.93 13.23 1.36
N SER A 466 -31.93 11.98 0.88
CA SER A 466 -30.68 11.22 0.75
C SER A 466 -29.69 11.95 -0.17
N GLY A 467 -28.42 12.03 0.22
CA GLY A 467 -27.38 12.73 -0.57
C GLY A 467 -27.33 14.25 -0.41
N CYS A 468 -28.13 14.87 0.45
CA CYS A 468 -28.08 16.32 0.67
C CYS A 468 -26.86 16.82 1.50
N GLY A 469 -25.99 15.90 2.01
CA GLY A 469 -24.73 16.27 2.69
C GLY A 469 -24.67 16.00 4.18
N LYS A 470 -25.68 15.40 4.82
CA LYS A 470 -25.72 15.13 6.28
C LYS A 470 -24.53 14.36 6.81
N THR A 471 -24.26 13.17 6.25
CA THR A 471 -23.11 12.33 6.66
C THR A 471 -21.77 13.00 6.35
N THR A 472 -21.71 13.85 5.31
CA THR A 472 -20.51 14.65 5.01
C THR A 472 -20.22 15.63 6.12
N LEU A 473 -21.25 16.27 6.71
CA LEU A 473 -21.08 17.17 7.84
C LEU A 473 -20.49 16.46 9.07
N ILE A 474 -20.97 15.24 9.38
CA ILE A 474 -20.40 14.41 10.45
C ILE A 474 -18.94 14.08 10.17
N LYS A 475 -18.60 13.70 8.92
CA LYS A 475 -17.23 13.41 8.53
C LYS A 475 -16.29 14.61 8.74
N LEU A 476 -16.77 15.85 8.58
CA LEU A 476 -16.03 17.06 8.90
C LEU A 476 -15.92 17.26 10.41
N LEU A 477 -16.98 17.07 11.19
CA LEU A 477 -16.96 17.14 12.66
C LEU A 477 -16.01 16.14 13.29
N LEU A 478 -15.87 14.95 12.70
CA LEU A 478 -14.91 13.92 13.11
C LEU A 478 -13.49 14.16 12.59
N LYS A 479 -13.28 15.27 11.86
CA LYS A 479 -11.99 15.60 11.21
C LYS A 479 -11.48 14.45 10.33
N PHE A 480 -12.38 13.72 9.65
CA PHE A 480 -12.01 12.77 8.61
C PHE A 480 -11.67 13.47 7.30
N TYR A 481 -12.19 14.68 7.12
CA TYR A 481 -11.93 15.58 6.01
C TYR A 481 -11.85 17.01 6.51
N SER A 482 -11.12 17.86 5.81
CA SER A 482 -11.11 19.32 6.04
C SER A 482 -12.03 20.03 5.05
N PRO A 483 -12.71 21.11 5.45
CA PRO A 483 -13.53 21.91 4.55
C PRO A 483 -12.64 22.58 3.47
N GLU A 484 -13.19 22.78 2.28
CA GLU A 484 -12.50 23.48 1.19
C GLU A 484 -12.44 25.00 1.45
N SER A 485 -13.49 25.53 2.07
CA SER A 485 -13.58 26.90 2.54
C SER A 485 -14.58 27.00 3.71
N GLY A 486 -14.51 28.08 4.45
CA GLY A 486 -15.27 28.29 5.69
C GLY A 486 -14.49 27.82 6.92
N SER A 487 -15.13 27.85 8.09
CA SER A 487 -14.55 27.44 9.36
C SER A 487 -15.49 26.54 10.14
N LEU A 488 -14.93 25.56 10.85
CA LEU A 488 -15.62 24.68 11.77
C LEU A 488 -14.88 24.69 13.10
N SER A 489 -15.58 25.03 14.17
CA SER A 489 -14.98 25.13 15.50
C SER A 489 -15.80 24.39 16.55
N ILE A 490 -15.12 23.91 17.59
CA ILE A 490 -15.70 23.37 18.79
C ILE A 490 -15.25 24.26 19.94
N ASP A 491 -16.21 24.83 20.66
CA ASP A 491 -16.02 25.91 21.62
C ASP A 491 -15.31 27.09 20.94
N GLN A 492 -14.14 27.48 21.40
CA GLN A 492 -13.33 28.57 20.83
C GLN A 492 -12.21 28.08 19.89
N TYR A 493 -12.11 26.77 19.65
CA TYR A 493 -11.00 26.19 18.95
C TYR A 493 -11.42 25.73 17.55
N SER A 494 -10.66 26.12 16.53
CA SER A 494 -10.82 25.54 15.19
C SER A 494 -10.53 24.05 15.21
N ILE A 495 -11.39 23.25 14.57
CA ILE A 495 -11.18 21.79 14.47
C ILE A 495 -9.83 21.48 13.81
N GLU A 496 -9.37 22.32 12.88
CA GLU A 496 -8.09 22.14 12.21
C GLU A 496 -6.90 22.23 13.14
N ASP A 497 -6.98 23.02 14.21
CA ASP A 497 -5.90 23.23 15.18
C ASP A 497 -5.90 22.22 16.33
N ILE A 498 -6.99 21.47 16.52
CA ILE A 498 -7.11 20.47 17.59
C ILE A 498 -6.39 19.17 17.21
N ASP A 499 -5.70 18.55 18.19
CA ASP A 499 -5.18 17.18 18.02
C ASP A 499 -6.31 16.21 17.68
N THR A 500 -6.16 15.48 16.58
CA THR A 500 -7.23 14.61 16.07
C THR A 500 -7.55 13.45 17.02
N LYS A 501 -6.55 12.88 17.69
CA LYS A 501 -6.77 11.79 18.66
C LYS A 501 -7.50 12.34 19.89
N HIS A 502 -7.07 13.50 20.34
CA HIS A 502 -7.70 14.18 21.48
C HIS A 502 -9.16 14.51 21.16
N LEU A 503 -9.44 15.10 19.99
CA LEU A 503 -10.80 15.41 19.56
C LEU A 503 -11.69 14.17 19.54
N ARG A 504 -11.24 13.10 18.87
CA ARG A 504 -12.01 11.84 18.73
C ARG A 504 -12.19 11.11 20.06
N ALA A 505 -11.32 11.29 21.04
CA ALA A 505 -11.50 10.72 22.38
C ALA A 505 -12.67 11.37 23.15
N HIS A 506 -13.01 12.62 22.81
CA HIS A 506 -14.12 13.36 23.43
C HIS A 506 -15.41 13.33 22.60
N ILE A 507 -15.39 12.67 21.43
CA ILE A 507 -16.58 12.47 20.59
C ILE A 507 -16.96 10.99 20.61
N GLY A 508 -18.16 10.69 21.10
CA GLY A 508 -18.77 9.37 20.93
C GLY A 508 -19.48 9.28 19.57
N TYR A 509 -19.05 8.38 18.71
CA TYR A 509 -19.61 8.21 17.37
C TYR A 509 -20.31 6.87 17.20
N VAL A 510 -21.58 6.89 16.79
CA VAL A 510 -22.37 5.71 16.44
C VAL A 510 -22.64 5.78 14.94
N PRO A 511 -21.96 4.94 14.12
CA PRO A 511 -22.11 4.96 12.67
C PRO A 511 -23.41 4.30 12.22
N GLN A 512 -23.81 4.59 10.98
CA GLN A 512 -24.95 3.97 10.30
C GLN A 512 -24.77 2.46 10.16
N GLU A 513 -23.61 2.02 9.65
CA GLU A 513 -23.22 0.62 9.57
C GLU A 513 -22.23 0.29 10.69
N VAL A 514 -22.67 -0.53 11.64
CA VAL A 514 -21.83 -0.94 12.76
C VAL A 514 -20.89 -2.06 12.34
N PHE A 515 -19.59 -1.82 12.48
CA PHE A 515 -18.57 -2.83 12.30
C PHE A 515 -18.12 -3.39 13.66
N LEU A 516 -18.24 -4.73 13.82
CA LEU A 516 -17.72 -5.46 14.95
C LEU A 516 -16.57 -6.35 14.51
N PHE A 517 -15.50 -6.32 15.26
CA PHE A 517 -14.32 -7.16 15.03
C PHE A 517 -14.57 -8.59 15.54
N SER A 518 -13.92 -9.55 14.91
CA SER A 518 -13.81 -10.90 15.46
C SER A 518 -13.10 -10.83 16.81
N GLY A 519 -13.78 -11.25 17.87
CA GLY A 519 -13.33 -11.15 19.26
C GLY A 519 -14.50 -11.15 20.21
N THR A 520 -14.26 -10.98 21.49
CA THR A 520 -15.31 -10.98 22.51
C THR A 520 -16.19 -9.72 22.47
N ILE A 521 -17.38 -9.79 23.06
CA ILE A 521 -18.24 -8.61 23.22
C ILE A 521 -17.51 -7.55 24.04
N ALA A 522 -16.80 -7.94 25.11
CA ALA A 522 -16.02 -7.03 25.94
C ALA A 522 -14.95 -6.28 25.09
N GLU A 523 -14.15 -6.99 24.30
CA GLU A 523 -13.14 -6.40 23.41
C GLU A 523 -13.76 -5.44 22.41
N ASN A 524 -14.93 -5.76 21.87
CA ASN A 524 -15.63 -4.88 20.94
C ASN A 524 -16.14 -3.60 21.58
N ILE A 525 -16.59 -3.64 22.84
CA ILE A 525 -16.99 -2.45 23.59
C ILE A 525 -15.75 -1.62 23.97
N ALA A 526 -14.70 -2.26 24.45
CA ALA A 526 -13.45 -1.64 24.90
C ALA A 526 -12.46 -1.29 23.77
N LEU A 527 -12.88 -1.31 22.50
CA LEU A 527 -12.00 -1.16 21.34
C LEU A 527 -11.05 0.04 21.40
N HIS A 528 -11.51 1.19 21.93
CA HIS A 528 -10.72 2.41 22.05
C HIS A 528 -10.08 2.58 23.43
N LYS A 529 -10.47 1.77 24.43
CA LYS A 529 -9.96 1.76 25.80
C LYS A 529 -9.71 0.31 26.26
N PRO A 530 -8.69 -0.35 25.71
CA PRO A 530 -8.44 -1.79 25.99
C PRO A 530 -8.15 -2.08 27.47
N GLU A 531 -7.73 -1.09 28.23
CA GLU A 531 -7.47 -1.13 29.67
C GLU A 531 -8.72 -0.94 30.53
N ALA A 532 -9.90 -0.75 29.92
CA ALA A 532 -11.15 -0.60 30.68
C ALA A 532 -11.45 -1.81 31.55
N SER A 533 -11.85 -1.57 32.80
CA SER A 533 -12.25 -2.65 33.70
C SER A 533 -13.57 -3.29 33.24
N LEU A 534 -13.81 -4.52 33.67
CA LEU A 534 -15.08 -5.18 33.37
C LEU A 534 -16.28 -4.43 33.95
N GLU A 535 -16.09 -3.78 35.09
CA GLU A 535 -17.12 -2.95 35.74
C GLU A 535 -17.48 -1.74 34.86
N GLU A 536 -16.49 -1.04 34.29
CA GLU A 536 -16.74 0.08 33.37
C GLU A 536 -17.49 -0.39 32.11
N ILE A 537 -17.13 -1.56 31.58
CA ILE A 537 -17.79 -2.17 30.41
C ILE A 537 -19.25 -2.52 30.77
N ILE A 538 -19.50 -3.10 31.94
CA ILE A 538 -20.84 -3.42 32.42
C ILE A 538 -21.66 -2.16 32.63
N GLU A 539 -21.10 -1.10 33.25
CA GLU A 539 -21.78 0.18 33.45
C GLU A 539 -22.27 0.79 32.12
N ALA A 540 -21.37 0.87 31.11
CA ALA A 540 -21.72 1.34 29.78
C ALA A 540 -22.77 0.43 29.11
N SER A 541 -22.70 -0.87 29.34
CA SER A 541 -23.63 -1.88 28.80
C SER A 541 -25.01 -1.80 29.42
N ILE A 542 -25.12 -1.50 30.70
CA ILE A 542 -26.40 -1.26 31.39
C ILE A 542 -27.09 -0.05 30.82
N GLN A 543 -26.35 1.07 30.67
CA GLN A 543 -26.88 2.32 30.12
C GLN A 543 -27.46 2.14 28.71
N THR A 544 -26.95 1.18 27.92
CA THR A 544 -27.30 0.98 26.52
C THR A 544 -28.18 -0.24 26.27
N GLY A 545 -28.55 -0.97 27.33
CA GLY A 545 -29.33 -2.18 27.21
C GLY A 545 -28.57 -3.37 26.59
N VAL A 546 -27.24 -3.31 26.50
CA VAL A 546 -26.39 -4.45 26.09
C VAL A 546 -26.38 -5.53 27.15
N HIS A 547 -26.31 -5.14 28.43
CA HIS A 547 -26.21 -6.06 29.56
C HIS A 547 -27.36 -7.08 29.58
N SER A 548 -28.57 -6.63 29.27
CA SER A 548 -29.79 -7.49 29.33
C SER A 548 -29.76 -8.69 28.38
N PHE A 549 -29.20 -8.54 27.18
CA PHE A 549 -29.07 -9.66 26.26
C PHE A 549 -27.77 -10.45 26.46
N VAL A 550 -26.69 -9.76 26.87
CA VAL A 550 -25.40 -10.43 27.11
C VAL A 550 -25.49 -11.40 28.30
N GLU A 551 -26.26 -11.10 29.35
CA GLU A 551 -26.47 -12.03 30.46
C GLU A 551 -27.16 -13.34 30.07
N GLN A 552 -27.92 -13.33 28.98
CA GLN A 552 -28.58 -14.53 28.45
C GLN A 552 -27.64 -15.41 27.63
N LEU A 553 -26.45 -14.93 27.27
CA LEU A 553 -25.45 -15.67 26.51
C LEU A 553 -24.63 -16.58 27.45
N PRO A 554 -24.31 -17.84 27.05
CA PRO A 554 -23.56 -18.77 27.88
C PRO A 554 -22.22 -18.24 28.39
N ALA A 555 -21.46 -17.52 27.54
CA ALA A 555 -20.16 -16.94 27.87
C ALA A 555 -20.25 -15.46 28.23
N ARG A 556 -21.45 -14.87 28.34
CA ARG A 556 -21.68 -13.46 28.68
C ARG A 556 -20.77 -12.53 27.85
N TYR A 557 -20.04 -11.61 28.47
CA TYR A 557 -19.11 -10.66 27.83
C TYR A 557 -17.93 -11.32 27.11
N ASN A 558 -17.60 -12.59 27.46
CA ASN A 558 -16.58 -13.38 26.78
C ASN A 558 -17.12 -14.12 25.54
N THR A 559 -18.38 -13.91 25.17
CA THR A 559 -18.94 -14.48 23.94
C THR A 559 -18.18 -13.94 22.74
N VAL A 560 -17.58 -14.86 21.96
CA VAL A 560 -16.82 -14.53 20.76
C VAL A 560 -17.78 -14.26 19.61
N LEU A 561 -17.67 -13.09 19.02
CA LEU A 561 -18.43 -12.69 17.85
C LEU A 561 -17.76 -13.20 16.57
N SER A 562 -18.58 -13.67 15.63
CA SER A 562 -18.16 -13.95 14.26
C SER A 562 -17.80 -12.67 13.51
N GLU A 563 -17.22 -12.83 12.33
CA GLU A 563 -16.88 -11.70 11.44
C GLU A 563 -18.08 -10.76 11.27
N ARG A 564 -17.87 -9.46 11.47
CA ARG A 564 -18.87 -8.39 11.44
C ARG A 564 -20.06 -8.57 12.41
N GLY A 565 -19.94 -9.47 13.40
CA GLY A 565 -21.02 -9.72 14.36
C GLY A 565 -22.29 -10.26 13.73
N MET A 566 -22.19 -11.09 12.67
CA MET A 566 -23.35 -11.63 11.93
C MET A 566 -24.26 -12.52 12.78
N SER A 567 -23.78 -13.00 13.93
CA SER A 567 -24.58 -13.77 14.90
C SER A 567 -25.55 -12.91 15.71
N LEU A 568 -25.41 -11.58 15.66
CA LEU A 568 -26.23 -10.63 16.38
C LEU A 568 -27.27 -9.96 15.48
N SER A 569 -28.42 -9.61 16.05
CA SER A 569 -29.41 -8.76 15.38
C SER A 569 -28.87 -7.35 15.12
N GLY A 570 -29.46 -6.61 14.19
CA GLY A 570 -29.08 -5.22 13.88
C GLY A 570 -29.12 -4.32 15.14
N GLY A 571 -30.15 -4.50 15.99
CA GLY A 571 -30.32 -3.75 17.22
C GLY A 571 -29.27 -4.08 18.28
N GLU A 572 -28.86 -5.33 18.42
CA GLU A 572 -27.78 -5.72 19.33
C GLU A 572 -26.45 -5.15 18.90
N ARG A 573 -26.14 -5.18 17.59
CA ARG A 573 -24.93 -4.54 17.07
C ARG A 573 -24.91 -3.04 17.36
N GLN A 574 -26.02 -2.35 17.15
CA GLN A 574 -26.10 -0.91 17.43
C GLN A 574 -25.98 -0.57 18.91
N ARG A 575 -26.59 -1.39 19.81
CA ARG A 575 -26.41 -1.22 21.25
C ARG A 575 -24.95 -1.40 21.67
N ILE A 576 -24.23 -2.37 21.10
CA ILE A 576 -22.79 -2.55 21.32
C ILE A 576 -22.01 -1.31 20.82
N ALA A 577 -22.33 -0.76 19.64
CA ALA A 577 -21.69 0.44 19.15
C ALA A 577 -21.96 1.66 20.07
N LEU A 578 -23.17 1.77 20.61
CA LEU A 578 -23.53 2.80 21.57
C LEU A 578 -22.77 2.61 22.90
N ALA A 579 -22.64 1.38 23.41
CA ALA A 579 -21.84 1.09 24.60
C ALA A 579 -20.35 1.46 24.37
N ARG A 580 -19.81 1.13 23.19
CA ARG A 580 -18.48 1.55 22.77
C ARG A 580 -18.33 3.07 22.81
N ALA A 581 -19.29 3.80 22.26
CA ALA A 581 -19.28 5.26 22.22
C ALA A 581 -19.38 5.90 23.63
N LEU A 582 -20.12 5.29 24.55
CA LEU A 582 -20.34 5.82 25.90
C LEU A 582 -19.24 5.45 26.90
N LEU A 583 -18.45 4.42 26.63
CA LEU A 583 -17.39 3.94 27.53
C LEU A 583 -16.35 5.04 27.83
N SER A 584 -16.07 5.93 26.89
CA SER A 584 -15.17 7.07 27.07
C SER A 584 -15.78 8.25 27.82
N LYS A 585 -17.09 8.21 28.14
CA LYS A 585 -17.83 9.34 28.72
C LYS A 585 -17.65 10.64 27.92
N PRO A 586 -17.95 10.62 26.60
CA PRO A 586 -17.65 11.73 25.70
C PRO A 586 -18.46 12.98 26.01
N ASP A 587 -17.91 14.16 25.66
CA ASP A 587 -18.57 15.48 25.79
C ASP A 587 -19.59 15.69 24.63
N ILE A 588 -19.31 15.14 23.47
CA ILE A 588 -20.15 15.25 22.27
C ILE A 588 -20.54 13.84 21.81
N LEU A 589 -21.82 13.65 21.51
CA LEU A 589 -22.34 12.41 20.91
C LEU A 589 -22.81 12.68 19.49
N ILE A 590 -22.38 11.83 18.57
CA ILE A 590 -22.79 11.90 17.16
C ILE A 590 -23.44 10.59 16.74
N PHE A 591 -24.67 10.68 16.22
CA PHE A 591 -25.45 9.56 15.72
C PHE A 591 -25.66 9.71 14.20
N ASP A 592 -25.13 8.80 13.42
CA ASP A 592 -25.32 8.75 11.97
C ASP A 592 -26.34 7.66 11.62
N GLU A 593 -27.60 8.06 11.44
CA GLU A 593 -28.72 7.17 11.06
C GLU A 593 -28.86 5.91 11.95
N ALA A 594 -28.53 6.02 13.23
CA ALA A 594 -28.41 4.90 14.15
C ALA A 594 -29.70 4.05 14.35
N THR A 595 -30.83 4.46 13.77
CA THR A 595 -32.13 3.75 13.90
C THR A 595 -32.68 3.24 12.57
N SER A 596 -32.04 3.50 11.45
CA SER A 596 -32.60 3.25 10.10
C SER A 596 -32.85 1.76 9.79
N SER A 597 -32.06 0.85 10.35
CA SER A 597 -32.11 -0.59 10.12
C SER A 597 -32.76 -1.39 11.26
N LEU A 598 -33.42 -0.71 12.20
CA LEU A 598 -33.99 -1.35 13.39
C LEU A 598 -35.45 -1.68 13.26
N ASP A 599 -35.86 -2.75 13.92
CA ASP A 599 -37.26 -3.05 14.23
C ASP A 599 -37.82 -2.06 15.27
N THR A 600 -39.13 -1.92 15.30
CA THR A 600 -39.84 -0.94 16.17
C THR A 600 -39.52 -1.09 17.66
N LEU A 601 -39.27 -2.30 18.14
CA LEU A 601 -38.92 -2.54 19.55
C LEU A 601 -37.51 -2.06 19.89
N SER A 602 -36.54 -2.39 19.05
CA SER A 602 -35.15 -1.93 19.17
C SER A 602 -35.04 -0.42 19.03
N GLU A 603 -35.81 0.20 18.14
CA GLU A 603 -35.90 1.64 17.98
C GLU A 603 -36.42 2.33 19.26
N ARG A 604 -37.52 1.84 19.84
CA ARG A 604 -38.04 2.36 21.11
C ARG A 604 -37.02 2.24 22.26
N HIS A 605 -36.30 1.16 22.31
CA HIS A 605 -35.24 0.94 23.31
C HIS A 605 -34.12 1.96 23.18
N ILE A 606 -33.63 2.18 21.96
CA ILE A 606 -32.60 3.22 21.71
C ILE A 606 -33.16 4.59 22.03
N HIS A 607 -34.41 4.87 21.72
CA HIS A 607 -35.07 6.13 22.14
C HIS A 607 -35.08 6.32 23.65
N GLN A 608 -35.42 5.26 24.41
CA GLN A 608 -35.40 5.30 25.88
C GLN A 608 -33.98 5.53 26.42
N VAL A 609 -32.98 4.90 25.80
CA VAL A 609 -31.57 5.13 26.13
C VAL A 609 -31.18 6.59 25.84
N LEU A 610 -31.52 7.13 24.67
CA LEU A 610 -31.27 8.52 24.31
C LEU A 610 -31.97 9.50 25.23
N GLU A 611 -33.18 9.19 25.70
CA GLU A 611 -33.90 9.98 26.70
C GLU A 611 -33.22 9.89 28.09
N SER A 612 -32.75 8.73 28.51
CA SER A 612 -32.03 8.55 29.78
C SER A 612 -30.67 9.26 29.79
N LEU A 613 -30.07 9.46 28.62
CA LEU A 613 -28.83 10.19 28.43
C LEU A 613 -29.05 11.73 28.41
N LYS A 614 -30.22 12.20 28.78
CA LYS A 614 -30.60 13.62 28.86
C LYS A 614 -29.82 14.36 29.95
N ASP A 615 -28.50 14.22 29.93
CA ASP A 615 -27.60 15.03 30.75
C ASP A 615 -27.35 16.34 30.01
N LYS A 616 -27.81 17.46 30.60
CA LYS A 616 -27.69 18.82 30.03
C LYS A 616 -26.26 19.27 29.77
N LYS A 617 -25.28 18.43 30.13
CA LYS A 617 -23.85 18.70 29.94
C LYS A 617 -23.31 18.15 28.61
N ARG A 618 -24.07 17.35 27.84
CA ARG A 618 -23.58 16.61 26.67
C ARG A 618 -24.27 17.08 25.40
N THR A 619 -23.51 17.61 24.47
CA THR A 619 -24.03 18.00 23.15
C THR A 619 -24.30 16.77 22.30
N THR A 620 -25.47 16.72 21.66
CA THR A 620 -25.85 15.58 20.83
C THR A 620 -26.20 16.02 19.43
N VAL A 621 -25.53 15.45 18.42
CA VAL A 621 -25.77 15.69 16.99
C VAL A 621 -26.30 14.41 16.36
N MET A 622 -27.47 14.47 15.75
CA MET A 622 -28.14 13.32 15.14
C MET A 622 -28.38 13.55 13.65
N ILE A 623 -28.06 12.54 12.83
CA ILE A 623 -28.62 12.44 11.48
C ILE A 623 -29.80 11.48 11.57
N ALA A 624 -30.95 11.91 11.12
CA ALA A 624 -32.14 11.07 11.11
C ALA A 624 -32.74 10.93 9.72
N HIS A 625 -33.02 9.69 9.37
CA HIS A 625 -33.88 9.33 8.24
C HIS A 625 -35.34 9.16 8.67
N ARG A 626 -35.56 8.76 9.92
CA ARG A 626 -36.89 8.64 10.53
C ARG A 626 -37.19 9.89 11.34
N LEU A 627 -38.20 10.65 10.89
CA LEU A 627 -38.54 11.93 11.52
C LEU A 627 -39.13 11.73 12.93
N SER A 628 -39.66 10.54 13.26
CA SER A 628 -40.07 10.17 14.61
C SER A 628 -38.97 10.35 15.66
N THR A 629 -37.70 10.18 15.27
CA THR A 629 -36.56 10.28 16.18
C THR A 629 -36.17 11.70 16.55
N VAL A 630 -36.53 12.68 15.73
CA VAL A 630 -36.11 14.09 15.91
C VAL A 630 -37.13 14.97 16.60
N VAL A 631 -38.34 14.46 16.88
CA VAL A 631 -39.44 15.21 17.51
C VAL A 631 -39.03 15.84 18.85
N HIS A 632 -38.14 15.18 19.58
CA HIS A 632 -37.68 15.60 20.90
C HIS A 632 -36.33 16.33 20.87
N CYS A 633 -35.83 16.70 19.69
CA CYS A 633 -34.62 17.52 19.57
C CYS A 633 -34.96 19.00 19.88
N ASP A 634 -34.00 19.68 20.52
CA ASP A 634 -34.14 21.10 20.86
C ASP A 634 -34.15 21.97 19.59
N ARG A 635 -33.44 21.49 18.53
CA ARG A 635 -33.39 22.14 17.22
C ARG A 635 -33.22 21.14 16.10
N ILE A 636 -33.88 21.38 15.00
CA ILE A 636 -33.81 20.60 13.76
C ILE A 636 -33.28 21.51 12.65
N PHE A 637 -32.26 21.07 11.93
CA PHE A 637 -31.72 21.70 10.74
C PHE A 637 -32.17 20.89 9.50
N VAL A 638 -32.87 21.53 8.58
CA VAL A 638 -33.34 20.91 7.35
C VAL A 638 -32.36 21.22 6.23
N MET A 639 -31.79 20.18 5.64
CA MET A 639 -30.80 20.29 4.57
C MET A 639 -31.41 19.93 3.21
N ASP A 640 -31.13 20.76 2.20
CA ASP A 640 -31.41 20.47 0.80
C ASP A 640 -30.22 20.92 -0.07
N LYS A 641 -29.79 20.05 -0.97
CA LYS A 641 -28.72 20.30 -1.98
C LYS A 641 -27.47 20.97 -1.40
N GLY A 642 -27.05 20.54 -0.22
CA GLY A 642 -25.84 21.04 0.44
C GLY A 642 -26.00 22.38 1.17
N LEU A 643 -27.23 22.83 1.43
CA LEU A 643 -27.56 24.03 2.16
C LEU A 643 -28.47 23.71 3.34
N ILE A 644 -28.45 24.52 4.41
CA ILE A 644 -29.48 24.52 5.45
C ILE A 644 -30.57 25.51 5.00
N VAL A 645 -31.76 24.98 4.77
CA VAL A 645 -32.90 25.76 4.23
C VAL A 645 -33.89 26.17 5.32
N GLU A 646 -34.01 25.36 6.39
CA GLU A 646 -34.89 25.65 7.52
C GLU A 646 -34.19 25.24 8.82
N SER A 647 -34.52 25.96 9.90
CA SER A 647 -34.14 25.57 11.27
C SER A 647 -35.20 25.99 12.26
N GLY A 648 -35.42 25.18 13.30
CA GLY A 648 -36.40 25.41 14.32
C GLY A 648 -36.71 24.16 15.14
N THR A 649 -37.65 24.24 16.04
CA THR A 649 -38.25 23.11 16.76
C THR A 649 -39.19 22.33 15.86
N HIS A 650 -39.56 21.13 16.24
CA HIS A 650 -40.51 20.28 15.49
C HIS A 650 -41.85 21.03 15.23
N THR A 651 -42.40 21.66 16.27
CA THR A 651 -43.65 22.41 16.17
C THR A 651 -43.56 23.62 15.23
N GLU A 652 -42.51 24.43 15.38
CA GLU A 652 -42.28 25.61 14.53
C GLU A 652 -42.14 25.25 13.06
N LEU A 653 -41.40 24.14 12.78
CA LEU A 653 -41.19 23.70 11.39
C LEU A 653 -42.44 23.09 10.76
N LEU A 654 -43.31 22.46 11.54
CA LEU A 654 -44.61 22.00 11.08
C LEU A 654 -45.56 23.17 10.75
N GLU A 655 -45.59 24.18 11.61
CA GLU A 655 -46.42 25.38 11.41
C GLU A 655 -45.99 26.19 10.18
N ARG A 656 -44.69 26.21 9.88
CA ARG A 656 -44.15 26.89 8.68
C ARG A 656 -44.63 26.27 7.35
N GLY A 657 -45.03 24.99 7.35
CA GLY A 657 -45.51 24.29 6.16
C GLY A 657 -44.44 24.13 5.06
N GLY A 658 -43.16 24.21 5.42
CA GLY A 658 -42.05 24.19 4.48
C GLY A 658 -41.58 22.80 4.07
N LEU A 659 -40.27 22.67 3.81
CA LEU A 659 -39.65 21.39 3.41
C LEU A 659 -39.77 20.32 4.50
N TYR A 660 -39.60 20.70 5.78
CA TYR A 660 -39.80 19.81 6.91
C TYR A 660 -41.21 19.21 6.96
N TYR A 661 -42.24 20.03 6.77
CA TYR A 661 -43.63 19.59 6.74
C TYR A 661 -43.88 18.56 5.65
N ARG A 662 -43.35 18.81 4.45
CA ARG A 662 -43.47 17.87 3.30
C ARG A 662 -42.77 16.55 3.59
N LEU A 663 -41.53 16.60 4.16
CA LEU A 663 -40.78 15.39 4.56
C LEU A 663 -41.56 14.61 5.62
N TRP A 664 -42.20 15.31 6.59
CA TRP A 664 -42.98 14.67 7.67
C TRP A 664 -44.21 13.95 7.12
N ASN A 665 -44.88 14.52 6.17
CA ASN A 665 -46.07 13.93 5.55
C ASN A 665 -45.75 12.89 4.45
N GLY A 666 -44.50 12.58 4.19
CA GLY A 666 -44.10 11.60 3.20
C GLY A 666 -44.28 12.07 1.76
N GLU A 667 -44.38 13.37 1.53
CA GLU A 667 -44.47 13.93 0.18
C GLU A 667 -43.11 13.83 -0.52
N THR A 668 -43.08 13.30 -1.72
CA THR A 668 -41.85 13.21 -2.55
C THR A 668 -41.33 14.61 -2.88
N VAL A 669 -40.09 14.88 -2.49
CA VAL A 669 -39.39 16.15 -2.72
C VAL A 669 -38.50 16.04 -3.96
#